data_5372a7b3a945974379e5524aff061691
#
_entry.id   5372a7b3a945974379e5524aff061691
#
_cell.length_a   1.000
_cell.length_b   1.000
_cell.length_c   1.000
_cell.angle_alpha   90.00
_cell.angle_beta   90.00
_cell.angle_gamma   90.00
#
_symmetry.space_group_name_H-M   'P 1'
#
loop_
_entity.id
_entity.type
_entity.pdbx_description
1 polymer ?
#
loop_
_entity_poly.entity_id
_entity_poly.type
_entity_poly.pdbx_seq_one_letter_code
_entity_poly.pdbx_strand_id
1 'polypeptide(L)'
;DPAAQRVTAGYGILQPRVAVSLPGTNRSRYARLNAGEPGIDPYTRAVSDVYQDLFGEGSFIGKGIYEVDAFEQALSDRFPENRILSHDLLEGSYARAGLLSDVQLYEEYPARYNTDVVRRYRWIRGDWQIARWAFPRVPGPNGRTRSNPLSTLSRWKIFDNLRRSLVPATLTSLFVVGWTLLSPVWLWTLATLSLFLIAPLLGAVVDLCRKPEDMRMSQHLTATARGMTQQLTQALLTLTCLPYESFYSLDAIVRTAGRVWFNRTGLLEWNPSGATDRSRTDLIGSYRSMWIGPAMALIITIILMQTRAEALLIAAPVLSLWALSPLFTWWISRPLARREARLTADQTMFLRKMARKTWAFFETYVSPEDHWLPPDNYQEHPTPKVAHRTSPTNIGLALLANLSAYDFGYLSAGQLIERTAHTFDSMATLERFRGHFYNWYDTQTLKPLLPMYISSVDSGNLAGHVMTLHSGLLSLPEDKILAERTFEGLRDTLALLSEALETPTSQVDALQKNLLAASDNRPTTLSEAHHTFTLLTTQVDEVTAHLDPATNAEAHRWAHAFARQCRDTVAELMILAPWIGLAATDEILRLFPELDQIPTLRTLTRLEGEWLPAIDARLGPDASGTERTWLIELRRHLSAASRLAEQRLASLDHLARQANQFAQMEYDFLFDDTRFLLSIGYNVAERRRDASYYDLLASEARLCSFVAIAQGQLPQESWFALGRLLTTTGGEPILLSWSGSMFEYLMPLLVMPTYQQTLLDQTYRAAVKRQIEYGRERDIPWGVSESGYNMVDAQLNYQYRAFGVPGLGLKRGLGEELVIAPYATSLALMVAPEEACLNLQRLTAEGADGPYGLYEAIDYTPSRLPRGQSRVIIRSYMAHHVGMSFLSLAYLLLDRPMQKRFEADPLFQASTLVLQERIPKATAFYAHSTE
;
A
#
# COMPACT_ATOMS: atom_id res chain seq x y z
N ASP A 1 -45.13 -1.88 -19.95
CA ASP A 1 -46.53 -2.29 -20.24
C ASP A 1 -47.46 -1.66 -19.22
N PRO A 2 -48.31 -0.71 -19.68
CA PRO A 2 -49.26 -0.03 -18.78
C PRO A 2 -50.29 -0.96 -18.12
N ALA A 3 -50.71 -2.05 -18.82
CA ALA A 3 -51.65 -3.02 -18.28
C ALA A 3 -50.99 -3.90 -17.20
N ALA A 4 -49.77 -4.32 -17.44
CA ALA A 4 -48.96 -5.08 -16.46
C ALA A 4 -48.36 -4.23 -15.36
N GLN A 5 -48.38 -2.88 -15.53
CA GLN A 5 -47.85 -1.89 -14.59
C GLN A 5 -46.36 -2.14 -14.18
N ARG A 6 -45.57 -2.64 -15.11
CA ARG A 6 -44.16 -2.93 -14.94
C ARG A 6 -43.44 -3.03 -16.29
N VAL A 7 -42.13 -3.00 -16.31
CA VAL A 7 -41.31 -3.29 -17.50
C VAL A 7 -41.41 -4.79 -17.80
N THR A 8 -41.84 -5.15 -19.02
CA THR A 8 -42.04 -6.55 -19.46
C THR A 8 -41.06 -6.98 -20.53
N ALA A 9 -40.49 -6.02 -21.30
CA ALA A 9 -39.49 -6.25 -22.32
C ALA A 9 -38.39 -5.19 -22.22
N GLY A 10 -37.17 -5.54 -22.54
CA GLY A 10 -36.00 -4.71 -22.28
C GLY A 10 -35.70 -4.62 -20.76
N TYR A 11 -34.88 -3.63 -20.41
CA TYR A 11 -34.44 -3.38 -19.02
C TYR A 11 -34.56 -1.90 -18.68
N GLY A 12 -35.25 -1.56 -17.60
CA GLY A 12 -35.29 -0.21 -17.05
C GLY A 12 -34.14 0.06 -16.08
N ILE A 13 -33.38 -0.98 -15.67
CA ILE A 13 -32.19 -0.89 -14.82
C ILE A 13 -31.11 -1.78 -15.40
N LEU A 14 -29.88 -1.27 -15.49
CA LEU A 14 -28.69 -2.06 -15.78
C LEU A 14 -27.80 -2.11 -14.58
N GLN A 15 -27.63 -3.31 -14.00
CA GLN A 15 -26.87 -3.58 -12.79
C GLN A 15 -25.46 -4.08 -13.16
N PRO A 16 -24.36 -3.32 -12.83
CA PRO A 16 -23.01 -3.82 -12.97
C PRO A 16 -22.74 -5.00 -12.04
N ARG A 17 -21.73 -5.80 -12.37
CA ARG A 17 -21.17 -6.78 -11.42
C ARG A 17 -20.62 -6.06 -10.20
N VAL A 18 -20.77 -6.68 -9.03
CA VAL A 18 -20.15 -6.19 -7.79
C VAL A 18 -19.24 -7.26 -7.23
N ALA A 19 -17.98 -6.89 -7.02
CA ALA A 19 -16.94 -7.72 -6.44
C ALA A 19 -16.38 -7.07 -5.16
N VAL A 20 -15.58 -7.83 -4.43
CA VAL A 20 -14.92 -7.36 -3.22
C VAL A 20 -13.47 -7.01 -3.52
N SER A 21 -13.02 -5.85 -3.01
CA SER A 21 -11.63 -5.43 -3.15
C SER A 21 -10.69 -6.34 -2.35
N LEU A 22 -9.51 -6.60 -2.90
CA LEU A 22 -8.50 -7.44 -2.24
C LEU A 22 -7.95 -6.82 -0.94
N PRO A 23 -7.64 -5.51 -0.86
CA PRO A 23 -7.23 -4.89 0.39
C PRO A 23 -8.27 -5.04 1.51
N GLY A 24 -9.56 -4.91 1.18
CA GLY A 24 -10.65 -5.09 2.14
C GLY A 24 -10.69 -6.49 2.73
N THR A 25 -10.44 -7.52 1.91
CA THR A 25 -10.44 -8.93 2.37
C THR A 25 -9.24 -9.29 3.23
N ASN A 26 -8.11 -8.60 3.05
CA ASN A 26 -6.89 -8.86 3.82
C ASN A 26 -6.88 -8.17 5.19
N ARG A 27 -7.92 -7.42 5.57
CA ARG A 27 -8.01 -6.75 6.88
C ARG A 27 -8.14 -7.70 8.06
N SER A 28 -8.82 -8.85 7.89
CA SER A 28 -9.03 -9.83 8.97
C SER A 28 -9.19 -11.25 8.44
N ARG A 29 -9.05 -12.24 9.33
CA ARG A 29 -9.36 -13.64 9.00
C ARG A 29 -10.84 -13.82 8.62
N TYR A 30 -11.73 -13.05 9.25
CA TYR A 30 -13.16 -13.06 8.95
C TYR A 30 -13.45 -12.63 7.51
N ALA A 31 -12.92 -11.46 7.11
CA ALA A 31 -13.07 -10.96 5.75
C ALA A 31 -12.49 -11.96 4.73
N ARG A 32 -11.28 -12.46 4.98
CA ARG A 32 -10.63 -13.45 4.11
C ARG A 32 -11.42 -14.73 3.94
N LEU A 33 -12.11 -15.18 5.00
CA LEU A 33 -12.93 -16.40 4.95
C LEU A 33 -14.23 -16.20 4.17
N ASN A 34 -14.87 -15.02 4.28
CA ASN A 34 -16.26 -14.83 3.85
C ASN A 34 -16.43 -13.94 2.61
N ALA A 35 -15.40 -13.20 2.18
CA ALA A 35 -15.52 -12.26 1.07
C ALA A 35 -15.60 -12.89 -0.33
N GLY A 36 -15.56 -14.19 -0.45
CA GLY A 36 -15.56 -14.90 -1.74
C GLY A 36 -14.19 -14.82 -2.43
N GLU A 37 -14.18 -14.57 -3.72
CA GLU A 37 -12.97 -14.45 -4.53
C GLU A 37 -12.69 -12.96 -4.83
N PRO A 38 -11.82 -12.30 -4.02
CA PRO A 38 -11.52 -10.88 -4.20
C PRO A 38 -10.51 -10.65 -5.32
N GLY A 39 -10.45 -9.40 -5.81
CA GLY A 39 -9.48 -8.96 -6.79
C GLY A 39 -9.92 -9.18 -8.24
N ILE A 40 -9.05 -8.79 -9.16
CA ILE A 40 -9.29 -8.89 -10.60
C ILE A 40 -8.90 -10.26 -11.12
N ASP A 41 -9.75 -10.83 -11.98
CA ASP A 41 -9.49 -12.05 -12.73
C ASP A 41 -9.53 -11.76 -14.23
N PRO A 42 -8.40 -11.50 -14.87
CA PRO A 42 -8.36 -11.23 -16.30
C PRO A 42 -8.57 -12.47 -17.17
N TYR A 43 -8.55 -13.66 -16.58
CA TYR A 43 -8.66 -14.94 -17.32
C TYR A 43 -10.11 -15.42 -17.47
N THR A 44 -10.99 -15.01 -16.56
CA THR A 44 -12.41 -15.40 -16.62
C THR A 44 -13.19 -14.42 -17.50
N ARG A 45 -13.57 -14.87 -18.70
CA ARG A 45 -14.34 -14.07 -19.66
C ARG A 45 -15.84 -14.32 -19.59
N ALA A 46 -16.26 -15.48 -19.12
CA ALA A 46 -17.66 -15.85 -18.98
C ALA A 46 -18.20 -15.43 -17.62
N VAL A 47 -19.29 -14.69 -17.62
CA VAL A 47 -20.03 -14.31 -16.41
C VAL A 47 -21.40 -14.93 -16.49
N SER A 48 -21.75 -15.73 -15.48
CA SER A 48 -23.06 -16.36 -15.35
C SER A 48 -23.80 -15.79 -14.16
N ASP A 49 -25.06 -15.39 -14.37
CA ASP A 49 -26.06 -15.14 -13.35
C ASP A 49 -27.26 -16.02 -13.67
N VAL A 50 -27.61 -16.93 -12.73
CA VAL A 50 -28.66 -17.95 -12.96
C VAL A 50 -29.99 -17.34 -13.35
N TYR A 51 -30.37 -16.20 -12.75
CA TYR A 51 -31.64 -15.56 -13.10
C TYR A 51 -31.57 -14.88 -14.47
N GLN A 52 -30.44 -14.21 -14.78
CA GLN A 52 -30.24 -13.60 -16.08
C GLN A 52 -30.19 -14.64 -17.19
N ASP A 53 -29.46 -15.73 -16.99
CA ASP A 53 -29.23 -16.76 -18.01
C ASP A 53 -30.51 -17.59 -18.30
N LEU A 54 -31.26 -17.95 -17.25
CA LEU A 54 -32.46 -18.81 -17.40
C LEU A 54 -33.73 -18.02 -17.66
N PHE A 55 -33.86 -16.82 -17.13
CA PHE A 55 -35.12 -16.06 -17.18
C PHE A 55 -34.97 -14.69 -17.84
N GLY A 56 -33.77 -14.31 -18.30
CA GLY A 56 -33.50 -12.99 -18.92
C GLY A 56 -33.76 -11.81 -18.00
N GLU A 57 -33.64 -12.01 -16.68
CA GLU A 57 -33.90 -10.97 -15.68
C GLU A 57 -32.91 -11.09 -14.51
N GLY A 58 -32.05 -10.09 -14.32
CA GLY A 58 -31.09 -10.02 -13.22
C GLY A 58 -31.73 -9.66 -11.88
N SER A 59 -30.89 -9.48 -10.87
CA SER A 59 -31.28 -8.97 -9.55
C SER A 59 -30.61 -7.61 -9.30
N PHE A 60 -31.43 -6.61 -8.94
CA PHE A 60 -30.90 -5.29 -8.57
C PHE A 60 -30.52 -5.24 -7.10
N ILE A 61 -29.36 -4.69 -6.81
CA ILE A 61 -28.77 -4.58 -5.46
C ILE A 61 -28.45 -3.14 -5.09
N GLY A 62 -29.11 -2.17 -5.73
CA GLY A 62 -28.94 -0.76 -5.41
C GLY A 62 -27.76 -0.05 -6.09
N LYS A 63 -27.16 -0.67 -7.10
CA LYS A 63 -26.01 -0.10 -7.84
C LYS A 63 -26.21 -0.31 -9.34
N GLY A 64 -26.55 0.76 -10.07
CA GLY A 64 -26.80 0.63 -11.50
C GLY A 64 -27.18 1.94 -12.13
N ILE A 65 -27.42 1.87 -13.43
CA ILE A 65 -27.98 2.98 -14.22
C ILE A 65 -29.45 2.69 -14.58
N TYR A 66 -30.24 3.75 -14.69
CA TYR A 66 -31.66 3.66 -14.95
C TYR A 66 -31.99 4.28 -16.29
N GLU A 67 -32.98 3.68 -16.98
CA GLU A 67 -33.74 4.41 -17.96
C GLU A 67 -34.80 5.21 -17.18
N VAL A 68 -34.69 6.55 -17.17
CA VAL A 68 -35.39 7.40 -16.22
C VAL A 68 -36.90 7.34 -16.39
N ASP A 69 -37.38 7.43 -17.62
CA ASP A 69 -38.82 7.45 -17.91
C ASP A 69 -39.50 6.11 -17.56
N ALA A 70 -38.88 4.98 -17.96
CA ALA A 70 -39.42 3.67 -17.61
C ALA A 70 -39.34 3.39 -16.11
N PHE A 71 -38.29 3.85 -15.42
CA PHE A 71 -38.16 3.73 -13.98
C PHE A 71 -39.24 4.54 -13.25
N GLU A 72 -39.45 5.79 -13.63
CA GLU A 72 -40.50 6.63 -13.04
C GLU A 72 -41.89 6.05 -13.29
N GLN A 73 -42.23 5.68 -14.54
CA GLN A 73 -43.52 5.08 -14.86
C GLN A 73 -43.79 3.77 -14.16
N ALA A 74 -42.77 2.94 -13.94
CA ALA A 74 -42.89 1.67 -13.26
C ALA A 74 -43.09 1.82 -11.75
N LEU A 75 -42.52 2.87 -11.11
CA LEU A 75 -42.43 3.01 -9.67
C LEU A 75 -43.32 4.11 -9.08
N SER A 76 -43.72 5.12 -9.87
CA SER A 76 -44.56 6.21 -9.37
C SER A 76 -45.88 5.71 -8.77
N ASP A 77 -46.20 6.18 -7.57
CA ASP A 77 -47.41 5.80 -6.82
C ASP A 77 -47.58 4.29 -6.57
N ARG A 78 -46.48 3.54 -6.42
CA ARG A 78 -46.54 2.09 -6.16
C ARG A 78 -46.36 1.74 -4.70
N PHE A 79 -45.60 2.52 -3.97
CA PHE A 79 -45.16 2.17 -2.62
C PHE A 79 -45.78 3.09 -1.55
N PRO A 80 -46.02 2.58 -0.34
CA PRO A 80 -46.34 3.44 0.79
C PRO A 80 -45.12 4.27 1.18
N GLU A 81 -45.32 5.59 1.31
CA GLU A 81 -44.26 6.52 1.69
C GLU A 81 -43.63 6.20 3.05
N ASN A 82 -42.30 6.36 3.15
CA ASN A 82 -41.49 6.24 4.37
C ASN A 82 -41.61 4.88 5.10
N ARG A 83 -41.87 3.77 4.39
CA ARG A 83 -42.08 2.46 5.02
C ARG A 83 -41.11 1.36 4.61
N ILE A 84 -40.31 1.57 3.57
CA ILE A 84 -39.45 0.55 3.01
C ILE A 84 -38.00 1.02 3.14
N LEU A 85 -37.19 0.28 3.88
CA LEU A 85 -35.78 0.58 4.14
C LEU A 85 -34.86 0.08 2.99
N SER A 86 -35.14 -1.14 2.48
CA SER A 86 -34.41 -1.76 1.37
C SER A 86 -35.39 -1.99 0.23
N HIS A 87 -35.31 -1.16 -0.80
CA HIS A 87 -36.24 -1.13 -1.92
C HIS A 87 -35.68 -1.77 -3.19
N ASP A 88 -34.37 -2.01 -3.23
CA ASP A 88 -33.63 -2.45 -4.42
C ASP A 88 -34.30 -3.63 -5.14
N LEU A 89 -34.66 -4.68 -4.40
CA LEU A 89 -35.31 -5.88 -4.97
C LEU A 89 -36.69 -5.56 -5.59
N LEU A 90 -37.45 -4.64 -5.03
CA LEU A 90 -38.71 -4.21 -5.60
C LEU A 90 -38.50 -3.36 -6.86
N GLU A 91 -37.61 -2.39 -6.81
CA GLU A 91 -37.27 -1.58 -7.98
C GLU A 91 -36.85 -2.45 -9.16
N GLY A 92 -35.91 -3.36 -8.93
CA GLY A 92 -35.47 -4.32 -9.94
C GLY A 92 -36.59 -5.24 -10.45
N SER A 93 -37.60 -5.53 -9.61
CA SER A 93 -38.74 -6.36 -10.01
C SER A 93 -39.78 -5.59 -10.83
N TYR A 94 -39.97 -4.30 -10.58
CA TYR A 94 -40.90 -3.45 -11.34
C TYR A 94 -40.24 -2.89 -12.62
N ALA A 95 -39.02 -2.37 -12.53
CA ALA A 95 -38.31 -1.77 -13.65
C ALA A 95 -37.52 -2.79 -14.50
N ARG A 96 -37.50 -4.06 -14.10
CA ARG A 96 -36.76 -5.16 -14.72
C ARG A 96 -35.27 -4.87 -14.86
N ALA A 97 -34.49 -5.48 -13.99
CA ALA A 97 -33.02 -5.32 -14.00
C ALA A 97 -32.35 -6.31 -14.98
N GLY A 98 -31.35 -5.81 -15.71
CA GLY A 98 -30.42 -6.60 -16.51
C GLY A 98 -29.00 -6.51 -15.97
N LEU A 99 -28.19 -7.53 -16.19
CA LEU A 99 -26.80 -7.59 -15.77
C LEU A 99 -25.89 -7.00 -16.87
N LEU A 100 -25.03 -6.04 -16.47
CA LEU A 100 -23.86 -5.62 -17.24
C LEU A 100 -22.68 -6.48 -16.85
N SER A 101 -22.29 -7.41 -17.70
CA SER A 101 -21.24 -8.38 -17.43
C SER A 101 -19.83 -7.84 -17.62
N ASP A 102 -19.66 -6.79 -18.39
CA ASP A 102 -18.39 -6.12 -18.75
C ASP A 102 -18.01 -4.99 -17.81
N VAL A 103 -18.94 -4.52 -16.97
CA VAL A 103 -18.67 -3.48 -15.95
C VAL A 103 -18.68 -4.10 -14.56
N GLN A 104 -17.61 -3.87 -13.80
CA GLN A 104 -17.45 -4.39 -12.44
C GLN A 104 -17.13 -3.28 -11.45
N LEU A 105 -17.93 -3.16 -10.40
CA LEU A 105 -17.69 -2.28 -9.25
C LEU A 105 -17.06 -3.07 -8.11
N TYR A 106 -16.20 -2.42 -7.35
CA TYR A 106 -15.55 -3.02 -6.19
C TYR A 106 -15.99 -2.34 -4.91
N GLU A 107 -16.31 -3.14 -3.89
CA GLU A 107 -16.64 -2.66 -2.55
C GLU A 107 -15.80 -3.33 -1.47
N GLU A 108 -15.75 -2.73 -0.28
CA GLU A 108 -15.07 -3.33 0.86
C GLU A 108 -15.98 -4.35 1.56
N TYR A 109 -15.38 -5.47 1.99
CA TYR A 109 -16.08 -6.43 2.82
C TYR A 109 -15.91 -6.08 4.30
N PRO A 110 -16.95 -6.28 5.16
CA PRO A 110 -16.83 -6.04 6.60
C PRO A 110 -15.66 -6.83 7.21
N ALA A 111 -14.76 -6.11 7.90
CA ALA A 111 -13.60 -6.75 8.53
C ALA A 111 -13.96 -7.55 9.78
N ARG A 112 -15.14 -7.32 10.37
CA ARG A 112 -15.56 -7.93 11.65
C ARG A 112 -16.91 -8.61 11.52
N TYR A 113 -17.05 -9.72 12.24
CA TYR A 113 -18.32 -10.47 12.31
C TYR A 113 -19.48 -9.58 12.79
N ASN A 114 -19.28 -8.78 13.85
CA ASN A 114 -20.33 -7.91 14.36
C ASN A 114 -20.81 -6.84 13.37
N THR A 115 -19.88 -6.28 12.60
CA THR A 115 -20.20 -5.30 11.52
C THR A 115 -21.06 -5.96 10.43
N ASP A 116 -20.75 -7.20 10.08
CA ASP A 116 -21.52 -7.97 9.11
C ASP A 116 -22.91 -8.36 9.66
N VAL A 117 -23.02 -8.69 10.95
CA VAL A 117 -24.31 -8.94 11.61
C VAL A 117 -25.21 -7.70 11.53
N VAL A 118 -24.69 -6.50 11.79
CA VAL A 118 -25.46 -5.25 11.66
C VAL A 118 -25.98 -5.06 10.23
N ARG A 119 -25.16 -5.37 9.22
CA ARG A 119 -25.55 -5.32 7.81
C ARG A 119 -26.64 -6.34 7.49
N ARG A 120 -26.47 -7.62 7.90
CA ARG A 120 -27.45 -8.68 7.70
C ARG A 120 -28.77 -8.41 8.45
N TYR A 121 -28.70 -7.87 9.66
CA TYR A 121 -29.87 -7.46 10.43
C TYR A 121 -30.72 -6.42 9.67
N ARG A 122 -30.07 -5.44 9.05
CA ARG A 122 -30.73 -4.44 8.21
C ARG A 122 -31.43 -5.07 7.00
N TRP A 123 -30.75 -6.00 6.31
CA TRP A 123 -31.33 -6.70 5.17
C TRP A 123 -32.57 -7.51 5.56
N ILE A 124 -32.50 -8.27 6.64
CA ILE A 124 -33.67 -9.02 7.15
C ILE A 124 -34.85 -8.07 7.45
N ARG A 125 -34.57 -6.93 8.06
CA ARG A 125 -35.62 -5.92 8.28
C ARG A 125 -36.25 -5.43 6.96
N GLY A 126 -35.44 -5.12 5.98
CA GLY A 126 -35.90 -4.71 4.64
C GLY A 126 -36.75 -5.80 3.96
N ASP A 127 -36.27 -7.04 3.95
CA ASP A 127 -37.00 -8.17 3.37
C ASP A 127 -38.38 -8.36 4.02
N TRP A 128 -38.48 -8.25 5.35
CA TRP A 128 -39.76 -8.39 6.06
C TRP A 128 -40.70 -7.17 5.90
N GLN A 129 -40.18 -6.01 5.59
CA GLN A 129 -41.01 -4.85 5.21
C GLN A 129 -41.71 -5.08 3.87
N ILE A 130 -41.05 -5.76 2.93
CA ILE A 130 -41.59 -6.06 1.61
C ILE A 130 -42.26 -7.45 1.52
N ALA A 131 -42.42 -8.16 2.63
CA ALA A 131 -43.00 -9.53 2.66
C ALA A 131 -44.37 -9.65 1.97
N ARG A 132 -45.17 -8.59 2.01
CA ARG A 132 -46.50 -8.60 1.36
C ARG A 132 -46.44 -8.71 -0.17
N TRP A 133 -45.33 -8.33 -0.80
CA TRP A 133 -45.14 -8.47 -2.26
C TRP A 133 -44.94 -9.92 -2.71
N ALA A 134 -44.69 -10.85 -1.78
CA ALA A 134 -44.72 -12.28 -2.12
C ALA A 134 -46.16 -12.80 -2.38
N PHE A 135 -47.22 -12.09 -1.92
CA PHE A 135 -48.63 -12.49 -1.99
C PHE A 135 -49.39 -11.78 -3.12
N PRO A 136 -50.62 -12.26 -3.48
CA PRO A 136 -51.38 -11.72 -4.59
C PRO A 136 -51.89 -10.28 -4.43
N ARG A 137 -51.91 -9.75 -3.19
CA ARG A 137 -52.35 -8.38 -2.90
C ARG A 137 -51.24 -7.61 -2.17
N VAL A 138 -50.92 -6.43 -2.69
CA VAL A 138 -49.83 -5.58 -2.19
C VAL A 138 -50.36 -4.25 -1.65
N PRO A 139 -49.67 -3.64 -0.67
CA PRO A 139 -49.99 -2.31 -0.20
C PRO A 139 -49.64 -1.25 -1.26
N GLY A 140 -50.56 -0.37 -1.53
CA GLY A 140 -50.35 0.81 -2.37
C GLY A 140 -50.26 2.09 -1.56
N PRO A 141 -50.12 3.27 -2.19
CA PRO A 141 -50.15 4.57 -1.54
C PRO A 141 -51.47 4.74 -0.80
N ASN A 142 -51.49 5.56 0.24
CA ASN A 142 -52.68 5.87 1.05
C ASN A 142 -53.36 4.67 1.73
N GLY A 143 -52.62 3.57 1.93
CA GLY A 143 -53.13 2.39 2.63
C GLY A 143 -54.11 1.50 1.87
N ARG A 144 -54.35 1.78 0.58
CA ARG A 144 -55.20 0.93 -0.30
C ARG A 144 -54.45 -0.29 -0.73
N THR A 145 -55.13 -1.41 -0.83
CA THR A 145 -54.58 -2.68 -1.30
C THR A 145 -54.86 -2.82 -2.82
N ARG A 146 -53.84 -3.22 -3.59
CA ARG A 146 -53.95 -3.46 -5.05
C ARG A 146 -53.59 -4.90 -5.41
N SER A 147 -53.96 -5.34 -6.61
CA SER A 147 -53.43 -6.60 -7.16
C SER A 147 -51.91 -6.50 -7.35
N ASN A 148 -51.19 -7.59 -7.07
CA ASN A 148 -49.74 -7.64 -7.23
C ASN A 148 -49.36 -7.79 -8.70
N PRO A 149 -48.65 -6.85 -9.34
CA PRO A 149 -48.27 -6.93 -10.75
C PRO A 149 -46.96 -7.73 -10.98
N LEU A 150 -46.27 -8.13 -9.90
CA LEU A 150 -44.98 -8.80 -9.99
C LEU A 150 -45.08 -10.17 -10.63
N SER A 151 -44.05 -10.58 -11.36
CA SER A 151 -43.89 -11.90 -11.93
C SER A 151 -43.83 -12.98 -10.84
N THR A 152 -44.11 -14.23 -11.19
CA THR A 152 -43.92 -15.34 -10.29
C THR A 152 -42.47 -15.47 -9.82
N LEU A 153 -41.49 -15.17 -10.70
CA LEU A 153 -40.08 -15.13 -10.37
C LEU A 153 -39.76 -14.06 -9.34
N SER A 154 -40.24 -12.85 -9.52
CA SER A 154 -40.01 -11.75 -8.57
C SER A 154 -40.60 -12.05 -7.18
N ARG A 155 -41.80 -12.61 -7.16
CA ARG A 155 -42.45 -13.09 -5.92
C ARG A 155 -41.67 -14.20 -5.23
N TRP A 156 -41.12 -15.14 -6.04
CA TRP A 156 -40.25 -16.19 -5.53
C TRP A 156 -38.95 -15.62 -4.93
N LYS A 157 -38.29 -14.65 -5.56
CA LYS A 157 -37.10 -14.00 -5.02
C LYS A 157 -37.37 -13.37 -3.63
N ILE A 158 -38.54 -12.71 -3.48
CA ILE A 158 -38.93 -12.15 -2.18
C ILE A 158 -39.18 -13.26 -1.16
N PHE A 159 -39.96 -14.30 -1.52
CA PHE A 159 -40.23 -15.42 -0.63
C PHE A 159 -38.94 -16.15 -0.21
N ASP A 160 -38.00 -16.34 -1.12
CA ASP A 160 -36.72 -16.98 -0.82
C ASP A 160 -35.88 -16.21 0.20
N ASN A 161 -35.86 -14.86 0.13
CA ASN A 161 -35.20 -14.04 1.15
C ASN A 161 -35.86 -14.21 2.54
N LEU A 162 -37.20 -14.20 2.58
CA LEU A 162 -37.91 -14.45 3.84
C LEU A 162 -37.59 -15.83 4.41
N ARG A 163 -37.60 -16.87 3.57
CA ARG A 163 -37.25 -18.23 3.97
C ARG A 163 -35.83 -18.33 4.51
N ARG A 164 -34.86 -17.69 3.84
CA ARG A 164 -33.44 -17.67 4.27
C ARG A 164 -33.27 -17.09 5.65
N SER A 165 -34.01 -16.02 5.98
CA SER A 165 -33.93 -15.38 7.30
C SER A 165 -34.43 -16.26 8.45
N LEU A 166 -35.23 -17.30 8.17
CA LEU A 166 -35.76 -18.28 9.15
C LEU A 166 -34.85 -19.50 9.33
N VAL A 167 -33.90 -19.75 8.41
CA VAL A 167 -33.03 -20.94 8.45
C VAL A 167 -32.26 -21.08 9.75
N PRO A 168 -31.63 -20.06 10.31
CA PRO A 168 -30.87 -20.17 11.56
C PRO A 168 -31.78 -20.62 12.72
N ALA A 169 -32.96 -20.02 12.84
CA ALA A 169 -33.94 -20.41 13.89
C ALA A 169 -34.43 -21.83 13.74
N THR A 170 -34.74 -22.27 12.51
CA THR A 170 -35.18 -23.63 12.22
C THR A 170 -34.11 -24.67 12.54
N LEU A 171 -32.83 -24.42 12.14
CA LEU A 171 -31.73 -25.33 12.45
C LEU A 171 -31.42 -25.40 13.94
N THR A 172 -31.45 -24.25 14.65
CA THR A 172 -31.29 -24.25 16.11
C THR A 172 -32.41 -25.06 16.78
N SER A 173 -33.66 -24.85 16.35
CA SER A 173 -34.81 -25.62 16.86
C SER A 173 -34.68 -27.11 16.57
N LEU A 174 -34.19 -27.48 15.40
CA LEU A 174 -33.99 -28.88 15.04
C LEU A 174 -32.95 -29.58 15.95
N PHE A 175 -31.85 -28.89 16.28
CA PHE A 175 -30.90 -29.41 17.27
C PHE A 175 -31.55 -29.59 18.64
N VAL A 176 -32.24 -28.56 19.14
CA VAL A 176 -32.87 -28.59 20.48
C VAL A 176 -33.92 -29.73 20.55
N VAL A 177 -34.83 -29.82 19.59
CA VAL A 177 -35.86 -30.85 19.51
C VAL A 177 -35.22 -32.24 19.34
N GLY A 178 -34.19 -32.37 18.49
CA GLY A 178 -33.41 -33.59 18.28
C GLY A 178 -32.78 -34.12 19.56
N TRP A 179 -32.28 -33.22 20.43
CA TRP A 179 -31.63 -33.61 21.69
C TRP A 179 -32.62 -33.86 22.82
N THR A 180 -33.74 -33.09 22.86
CA THR A 180 -34.70 -33.18 24.00
C THR A 180 -35.84 -34.12 23.77
N LEU A 181 -36.39 -34.24 22.56
CA LEU A 181 -37.62 -34.94 22.28
C LEU A 181 -37.47 -36.17 21.39
N LEU A 182 -36.58 -36.12 20.40
CA LEU A 182 -36.50 -37.17 19.38
C LEU A 182 -35.52 -38.29 19.75
N SER A 183 -35.71 -39.47 19.18
CA SER A 183 -34.83 -40.63 19.34
C SER A 183 -34.65 -41.35 18.00
N PRO A 184 -33.45 -41.87 17.69
CA PRO A 184 -32.20 -41.75 18.48
C PRO A 184 -31.51 -40.38 18.27
N VAL A 185 -30.93 -39.81 19.35
CA VAL A 185 -30.32 -38.47 19.37
C VAL A 185 -29.22 -38.30 18.34
N TRP A 186 -28.35 -39.32 18.18
CA TRP A 186 -27.24 -39.27 17.23
C TRP A 186 -27.70 -39.09 15.78
N LEU A 187 -28.82 -39.73 15.39
CA LEU A 187 -29.36 -39.64 14.03
C LEU A 187 -29.80 -38.21 13.70
N TRP A 188 -30.53 -37.57 14.61
CA TRP A 188 -31.02 -36.20 14.42
C TRP A 188 -29.87 -35.18 14.44
N THR A 189 -28.89 -35.39 15.29
CA THR A 189 -27.68 -34.57 15.30
C THR A 189 -26.92 -34.71 13.98
N LEU A 190 -26.71 -35.94 13.49
CA LEU A 190 -26.04 -36.20 12.22
C LEU A 190 -26.84 -35.62 11.04
N ALA A 191 -28.17 -35.81 11.03
CA ALA A 191 -29.04 -35.28 10.00
C ALA A 191 -28.96 -33.71 9.94
N THR A 192 -28.95 -33.07 11.10
CA THR A 192 -28.81 -31.59 11.14
C THR A 192 -27.42 -31.16 10.70
N LEU A 193 -26.34 -31.81 11.15
CA LEU A 193 -24.99 -31.54 10.70
C LEU A 193 -24.79 -31.77 9.21
N SER A 194 -25.46 -32.79 8.64
CA SER A 194 -25.37 -33.05 7.21
C SER A 194 -25.86 -31.88 6.34
N LEU A 195 -26.82 -31.08 6.82
CA LEU A 195 -27.31 -29.90 6.12
C LEU A 195 -26.20 -28.81 5.95
N PHE A 196 -25.22 -28.80 6.85
CA PHE A 196 -24.05 -27.91 6.71
C PHE A 196 -22.95 -28.51 5.82
N LEU A 197 -22.84 -29.83 5.76
CA LEU A 197 -21.73 -30.54 5.16
C LEU A 197 -21.98 -31.01 3.72
N ILE A 198 -23.24 -31.27 3.34
CA ILE A 198 -23.58 -31.81 2.02
C ILE A 198 -23.09 -30.91 0.90
N ALA A 199 -23.35 -29.59 0.94
CA ALA A 199 -22.97 -28.69 -0.12
C ALA A 199 -21.43 -28.57 -0.27
N PRO A 200 -20.61 -28.37 0.79
CA PRO A 200 -19.17 -28.42 0.71
C PRO A 200 -18.60 -29.74 0.16
N LEU A 201 -19.13 -30.85 0.60
CA LEU A 201 -18.66 -32.18 0.18
C LEU A 201 -19.00 -32.48 -1.28
N LEU A 202 -20.24 -32.20 -1.70
CA LEU A 202 -20.66 -32.37 -3.09
C LEU A 202 -19.86 -31.43 -4.00
N GLY A 203 -19.64 -30.17 -3.60
CA GLY A 203 -18.81 -29.24 -4.34
C GLY A 203 -17.39 -29.76 -4.53
N ALA A 204 -16.76 -30.25 -3.45
CA ALA A 204 -15.42 -30.83 -3.52
C ALA A 204 -15.38 -32.10 -4.43
N VAL A 205 -16.40 -32.94 -4.42
CA VAL A 205 -16.48 -34.11 -5.31
C VAL A 205 -16.61 -33.67 -6.78
N VAL A 206 -17.48 -32.70 -7.06
CA VAL A 206 -17.65 -32.16 -8.41
C VAL A 206 -16.36 -31.53 -8.91
N ASP A 207 -15.71 -30.70 -8.08
CA ASP A 207 -14.44 -30.10 -8.41
C ASP A 207 -13.36 -31.15 -8.68
N LEU A 208 -13.29 -32.21 -7.84
CA LEU A 208 -12.36 -33.31 -8.01
C LEU A 208 -12.54 -34.03 -9.35
N CYS A 209 -13.81 -34.25 -9.75
CA CYS A 209 -14.14 -34.91 -11.02
C CYS A 209 -13.92 -34.04 -12.26
N ARG A 210 -13.89 -32.70 -12.10
CA ARG A 210 -13.75 -31.74 -13.21
C ARG A 210 -12.37 -31.16 -13.30
N LYS A 211 -11.35 -32.02 -13.41
CA LYS A 211 -9.98 -31.58 -13.58
C LYS A 211 -9.79 -30.87 -14.93
N PRO A 212 -9.28 -29.60 -14.97
CA PRO A 212 -8.86 -28.95 -16.21
C PRO A 212 -7.74 -29.74 -16.90
N GLU A 213 -7.76 -29.83 -18.24
CA GLU A 213 -6.76 -30.57 -19.00
C GLU A 213 -5.34 -30.04 -18.79
N ASP A 214 -5.21 -28.72 -18.64
CA ASP A 214 -3.93 -28.02 -18.53
C ASP A 214 -3.33 -28.04 -17.10
N MET A 215 -4.01 -28.63 -16.11
CA MET A 215 -3.59 -28.60 -14.72
C MET A 215 -2.94 -29.92 -14.28
N ARG A 216 -1.81 -29.86 -13.56
CA ARG A 216 -1.21 -31.05 -12.95
C ARG A 216 -2.10 -31.60 -11.84
N MET A 217 -2.19 -32.93 -11.68
CA MET A 217 -3.00 -33.58 -10.66
C MET A 217 -2.69 -33.09 -9.24
N SER A 218 -1.42 -32.88 -8.88
CA SER A 218 -1.04 -32.39 -7.56
C SER A 218 -1.54 -30.98 -7.29
N GLN A 219 -1.54 -30.12 -8.29
CA GLN A 219 -2.05 -28.74 -8.17
C GLN A 219 -3.58 -28.73 -8.05
N HIS A 220 -4.24 -29.56 -8.86
CA HIS A 220 -5.70 -29.74 -8.81
C HIS A 220 -6.16 -30.23 -7.43
N LEU A 221 -5.53 -31.27 -6.89
CA LEU A 221 -5.80 -31.77 -5.55
C LEU A 221 -5.60 -30.72 -4.46
N THR A 222 -4.51 -29.94 -4.56
CA THR A 222 -4.22 -28.86 -3.61
C THR A 222 -5.27 -27.74 -3.69
N ALA A 223 -5.68 -27.35 -4.88
CA ALA A 223 -6.72 -26.33 -5.09
C ALA A 223 -8.08 -26.80 -4.53
N THR A 224 -8.49 -28.04 -4.86
CA THR A 224 -9.74 -28.64 -4.34
C THR A 224 -9.71 -28.77 -2.81
N ALA A 225 -8.60 -29.21 -2.23
CA ALA A 225 -8.44 -29.31 -0.77
C ALA A 225 -8.54 -27.94 -0.09
N ARG A 226 -7.92 -26.88 -0.65
CA ARG A 226 -8.04 -25.50 -0.15
C ARG A 226 -9.49 -25.00 -0.20
N GLY A 227 -10.18 -25.19 -1.33
CA GLY A 227 -11.59 -24.81 -1.49
C GLY A 227 -12.48 -25.52 -0.48
N MET A 228 -12.32 -26.85 -0.32
CA MET A 228 -13.04 -27.64 0.65
C MET A 228 -12.77 -27.18 2.09
N THR A 229 -11.52 -26.93 2.45
CA THR A 229 -11.14 -26.42 3.78
C THR A 229 -11.80 -25.07 4.07
N GLN A 230 -11.82 -24.15 3.09
CA GLN A 230 -12.50 -22.87 3.24
C GLN A 230 -14.00 -23.05 3.49
N GLN A 231 -14.70 -23.85 2.68
CA GLN A 231 -16.13 -24.08 2.81
C GLN A 231 -16.48 -24.79 4.14
N LEU A 232 -15.69 -25.79 4.57
CA LEU A 232 -15.86 -26.44 5.85
C LEU A 232 -15.65 -25.48 7.03
N THR A 233 -14.67 -24.57 6.93
CA THR A 233 -14.44 -23.55 7.95
C THR A 233 -15.59 -22.54 8.01
N GLN A 234 -16.18 -22.15 6.88
CA GLN A 234 -17.39 -21.33 6.83
C GLN A 234 -18.60 -22.06 7.47
N ALA A 235 -18.80 -23.35 7.15
CA ALA A 235 -19.86 -24.18 7.75
C ALA A 235 -19.68 -24.29 9.28
N LEU A 236 -18.44 -24.50 9.74
CA LEU A 236 -18.13 -24.56 11.18
C LEU A 236 -18.40 -23.20 11.88
N LEU A 237 -18.02 -22.07 11.26
CA LEU A 237 -18.31 -20.75 11.80
C LEU A 237 -19.82 -20.50 11.88
N THR A 238 -20.58 -20.86 10.85
CA THR A 238 -22.05 -20.76 10.83
C THR A 238 -22.66 -21.62 11.95
N LEU A 239 -22.22 -22.86 12.11
CA LEU A 239 -22.67 -23.75 13.20
C LEU A 239 -22.35 -23.15 14.57
N THR A 240 -21.14 -22.58 14.74
CA THR A 240 -20.69 -21.97 16.00
C THR A 240 -21.53 -20.74 16.36
N CYS A 241 -21.91 -19.93 15.39
CA CYS A 241 -22.68 -18.70 15.60
C CYS A 241 -24.20 -18.91 15.53
N LEU A 242 -24.67 -20.10 15.25
CA LEU A 242 -26.06 -20.45 14.95
C LEU A 242 -27.08 -19.90 15.97
N PRO A 243 -26.91 -20.03 17.32
CA PRO A 243 -27.85 -19.48 18.29
C PRO A 243 -27.94 -17.95 18.24
N TYR A 244 -26.81 -17.28 18.03
CA TYR A 244 -26.79 -15.84 17.91
C TYR A 244 -27.43 -15.37 16.60
N GLU A 245 -27.19 -16.07 15.49
CA GLU A 245 -27.84 -15.82 14.20
C GLU A 245 -29.36 -16.03 14.28
N SER A 246 -29.81 -17.06 14.99
CA SER A 246 -31.22 -17.27 15.27
C SER A 246 -31.85 -16.13 16.04
N PHE A 247 -31.19 -15.69 17.09
CA PHE A 247 -31.67 -14.60 17.95
C PHE A 247 -31.82 -13.31 17.17
N TYR A 248 -30.75 -12.82 16.49
CA TYR A 248 -30.85 -11.53 15.79
C TYR A 248 -31.78 -11.58 14.59
N SER A 249 -31.89 -12.75 13.91
CA SER A 249 -32.86 -12.92 12.82
C SER A 249 -34.29 -12.85 13.33
N LEU A 250 -34.62 -13.57 14.39
CA LEU A 250 -35.95 -13.52 15.02
C LEU A 250 -36.25 -12.11 15.59
N ASP A 251 -35.28 -11.45 16.24
CA ASP A 251 -35.45 -10.08 16.74
C ASP A 251 -35.74 -9.11 15.58
N ALA A 252 -35.01 -9.20 14.48
CA ALA A 252 -35.24 -8.39 13.28
C ALA A 252 -36.64 -8.62 12.70
N ILE A 253 -37.08 -9.90 12.62
CA ILE A 253 -38.38 -10.30 12.10
C ILE A 253 -39.50 -9.76 12.99
N VAL A 254 -39.45 -10.06 14.31
CA VAL A 254 -40.52 -9.72 15.27
C VAL A 254 -40.65 -8.19 15.40
N ARG A 255 -39.53 -7.49 15.54
CA ARG A 255 -39.55 -6.02 15.60
C ARG A 255 -40.08 -5.39 14.32
N THR A 256 -39.69 -5.91 13.16
CA THR A 256 -40.17 -5.40 11.87
C THR A 256 -41.64 -5.68 11.69
N ALA A 257 -42.09 -6.91 11.96
CA ALA A 257 -43.51 -7.26 11.93
C ALA A 257 -44.35 -6.38 12.89
N GLY A 258 -43.88 -6.20 14.12
CA GLY A 258 -44.52 -5.31 15.08
C GLY A 258 -44.61 -3.86 14.61
N ARG A 259 -43.52 -3.32 14.05
CA ARG A 259 -43.48 -1.98 13.48
C ARG A 259 -44.35 -1.82 12.23
N VAL A 260 -44.36 -2.81 11.34
CA VAL A 260 -45.20 -2.75 10.11
C VAL A 260 -46.69 -2.88 10.43
N TRP A 261 -47.10 -3.76 11.38
CA TRP A 261 -48.50 -4.07 11.64
C TRP A 261 -49.14 -3.18 12.72
N PHE A 262 -48.37 -2.75 13.72
CA PHE A 262 -48.92 -2.02 14.85
C PHE A 262 -48.47 -0.57 14.98
N ASN A 263 -47.17 -0.29 15.13
CA ASN A 263 -46.69 1.05 15.53
C ASN A 263 -46.41 1.99 14.38
N ARG A 264 -45.99 1.49 13.22
CA ARG A 264 -45.61 2.22 11.98
C ARG A 264 -44.55 3.29 12.19
N THR A 265 -43.68 3.17 13.20
CA THR A 265 -42.60 4.10 13.55
C THR A 265 -41.23 3.41 13.42
N GLY A 266 -40.20 4.20 13.20
CA GLY A 266 -38.80 3.70 13.15
C GLY A 266 -38.51 2.69 12.04
N LEU A 267 -39.24 2.73 10.92
CA LEU A 267 -39.08 1.79 9.82
C LEU A 267 -37.81 2.10 9.00
N LEU A 268 -37.43 3.38 8.87
CA LEU A 268 -36.26 3.84 8.11
C LEU A 268 -34.99 4.03 8.96
N GLU A 269 -35.02 3.70 10.26
CA GLU A 269 -33.84 3.79 11.12
C GLU A 269 -32.73 2.83 10.67
N TRP A 270 -31.54 3.36 10.38
CA TRP A 270 -30.35 2.56 10.11
C TRP A 270 -29.07 3.29 10.51
N ASN A 271 -28.04 2.52 10.86
CA ASN A 271 -26.70 3.03 11.12
C ASN A 271 -25.75 2.55 10.02
N PRO A 272 -24.86 3.43 9.50
CA PRO A 272 -23.82 3.02 8.55
C PRO A 272 -22.91 1.96 9.15
N SER A 273 -22.61 0.91 8.39
CA SER A 273 -21.69 -0.15 8.83
C SER A 273 -20.27 0.37 9.15
N GLY A 274 -19.81 1.42 8.46
CA GLY A 274 -18.52 2.06 8.70
C GLY A 274 -18.37 2.71 10.09
N ALA A 275 -19.45 3.15 10.71
CA ALA A 275 -19.41 3.69 12.08
C ALA A 275 -19.13 2.59 13.12
N THR A 276 -19.64 1.38 12.89
CA THR A 276 -19.45 0.22 13.79
C THR A 276 -18.03 -0.38 13.64
N ASP A 277 -17.41 -0.25 12.47
CA ASP A 277 -16.08 -0.80 12.21
C ASP A 277 -14.97 -0.04 12.96
N ARG A 278 -15.20 1.20 13.35
CA ARG A 278 -14.26 2.05 14.12
C ARG A 278 -14.23 1.72 15.62
N SER A 279 -15.24 1.06 16.17
CA SER A 279 -15.30 0.70 17.59
C SER A 279 -14.47 -0.56 17.85
N ARG A 280 -13.37 -0.47 18.63
CA ARG A 280 -12.65 -1.65 19.11
C ARG A 280 -13.49 -2.37 20.13
N THR A 281 -13.94 -3.59 19.82
CA THR A 281 -14.56 -4.51 20.77
C THR A 281 -13.49 -5.41 21.38
N ASP A 282 -13.34 -5.38 22.69
CA ASP A 282 -12.54 -6.33 23.44
C ASP A 282 -13.27 -7.69 23.57
N LEU A 283 -12.63 -8.67 24.18
CA LEU A 283 -13.21 -9.99 24.37
C LEU A 283 -14.49 -9.93 25.23
N ILE A 284 -14.48 -9.09 26.28
CA ILE A 284 -15.63 -8.92 27.20
C ILE A 284 -16.81 -8.30 26.43
N GLY A 285 -16.53 -7.30 25.57
CA GLY A 285 -17.55 -6.70 24.70
C GLY A 285 -18.16 -7.71 23.74
N SER A 286 -17.36 -8.65 23.21
CA SER A 286 -17.86 -9.74 22.36
C SER A 286 -18.80 -10.68 23.14
N TYR A 287 -18.46 -11.05 24.37
CA TYR A 287 -19.36 -11.85 25.22
C TYR A 287 -20.64 -11.09 25.60
N ARG A 288 -20.56 -9.79 25.86
CA ARG A 288 -21.75 -8.96 26.10
C ARG A 288 -22.68 -8.86 24.89
N SER A 289 -22.13 -8.69 23.69
CA SER A 289 -22.94 -8.58 22.47
C SER A 289 -23.54 -9.92 22.04
N MET A 290 -22.84 -11.03 22.23
CA MET A 290 -23.24 -12.36 21.78
C MET A 290 -23.65 -13.30 22.95
N TRP A 291 -24.06 -12.72 24.09
CA TRP A 291 -24.38 -13.47 25.33
C TRP A 291 -25.37 -14.63 25.12
N ILE A 292 -26.23 -14.55 24.09
CA ILE A 292 -27.29 -15.54 23.84
C ILE A 292 -26.71 -16.92 23.49
N GLY A 293 -25.56 -16.99 22.78
CA GLY A 293 -24.91 -18.25 22.44
C GLY A 293 -24.49 -19.06 23.68
N PRO A 294 -23.63 -18.47 24.56
CA PRO A 294 -23.29 -19.09 25.87
C PRO A 294 -24.50 -19.39 26.74
N ALA A 295 -25.48 -18.50 26.81
CA ALA A 295 -26.68 -18.71 27.62
C ALA A 295 -27.53 -19.89 27.14
N MET A 296 -27.76 -19.98 25.83
CA MET A 296 -28.49 -21.16 25.25
C MET A 296 -27.71 -22.44 25.47
N ALA A 297 -26.40 -22.47 25.29
CA ALA A 297 -25.57 -23.62 25.56
C ALA A 297 -25.70 -24.08 27.01
N LEU A 298 -25.64 -23.16 27.96
CA LEU A 298 -25.81 -23.46 29.40
C LEU A 298 -27.22 -24.00 29.71
N ILE A 299 -28.26 -23.32 29.24
CA ILE A 299 -29.65 -23.71 29.48
C ILE A 299 -29.91 -25.12 28.96
N ILE A 300 -29.51 -25.39 27.71
CA ILE A 300 -29.73 -26.71 27.10
C ILE A 300 -28.90 -27.78 27.83
N THR A 301 -27.67 -27.46 28.24
CA THR A 301 -26.85 -28.38 29.06
C THR A 301 -27.58 -28.77 30.34
N ILE A 302 -28.13 -27.78 31.08
CA ILE A 302 -28.90 -28.01 32.34
C ILE A 302 -30.13 -28.88 32.06
N ILE A 303 -30.90 -28.57 31.00
CA ILE A 303 -32.08 -29.35 30.62
C ILE A 303 -31.70 -30.82 30.31
N LEU A 304 -30.64 -31.02 29.51
CA LEU A 304 -30.19 -32.37 29.15
C LEU A 304 -29.66 -33.14 30.37
N MET A 305 -28.96 -32.50 31.28
CA MET A 305 -28.51 -33.12 32.54
C MET A 305 -29.68 -33.63 33.39
N GLN A 306 -30.79 -32.89 33.37
CA GLN A 306 -32.00 -33.28 34.15
C GLN A 306 -32.93 -34.24 33.45
N THR A 307 -32.95 -34.23 32.09
CA THR A 307 -33.99 -35.02 31.33
C THR A 307 -33.39 -36.19 30.56
N ARG A 308 -32.19 -36.03 29.99
CA ARG A 308 -31.57 -37.02 29.07
C ARG A 308 -30.02 -36.88 29.11
N ALA A 309 -29.42 -37.27 30.22
CA ALA A 309 -27.96 -37.14 30.43
C ALA A 309 -27.10 -37.83 29.34
N GLU A 310 -27.58 -38.93 28.76
CA GLU A 310 -26.93 -39.65 27.66
C GLU A 310 -26.84 -38.80 26.35
N ALA A 311 -27.83 -37.95 26.10
CA ALA A 311 -27.84 -37.06 24.95
C ALA A 311 -26.72 -35.98 25.05
N LEU A 312 -26.26 -35.65 26.25
CA LEU A 312 -25.25 -34.66 26.50
C LEU A 312 -23.91 -34.99 25.81
N LEU A 313 -23.52 -36.28 25.78
CA LEU A 313 -22.30 -36.71 25.09
C LEU A 313 -22.32 -36.38 23.60
N ILE A 314 -23.47 -36.47 22.96
CA ILE A 314 -23.65 -36.19 21.54
C ILE A 314 -23.78 -34.68 21.29
N ALA A 315 -24.47 -33.96 22.18
CA ALA A 315 -24.70 -32.55 22.09
C ALA A 315 -23.48 -31.71 22.48
N ALA A 316 -22.61 -32.20 23.37
CA ALA A 316 -21.50 -31.46 23.98
C ALA A 316 -20.56 -30.78 22.98
N PRO A 317 -20.13 -31.38 21.86
CA PRO A 317 -19.29 -30.70 20.90
C PRO A 317 -19.95 -29.42 20.34
N VAL A 318 -21.23 -29.47 19.97
CA VAL A 318 -21.96 -28.32 19.42
C VAL A 318 -22.26 -27.30 20.50
N LEU A 319 -22.64 -27.71 21.70
CA LEU A 319 -22.87 -26.83 22.85
C LEU A 319 -21.57 -26.09 23.25
N SER A 320 -20.44 -26.77 23.19
CA SER A 320 -19.12 -26.13 23.42
C SER A 320 -18.80 -25.07 22.38
N LEU A 321 -19.09 -25.34 21.10
CA LEU A 321 -18.93 -24.33 20.04
C LEU A 321 -19.84 -23.12 20.30
N TRP A 322 -21.08 -23.31 20.70
CA TRP A 322 -22.00 -22.23 21.02
C TRP A 322 -21.54 -21.40 22.22
N ALA A 323 -21.04 -22.04 23.27
CA ALA A 323 -20.48 -21.36 24.45
C ALA A 323 -19.24 -20.53 24.12
N LEU A 324 -18.40 -21.00 23.21
CA LEU A 324 -17.16 -20.36 22.79
C LEU A 324 -17.35 -19.43 21.56
N SER A 325 -18.56 -19.28 21.03
CA SER A 325 -18.79 -18.46 19.82
C SER A 325 -18.31 -17.02 19.92
N PRO A 326 -18.42 -16.28 21.08
CA PRO A 326 -17.89 -14.92 21.18
C PRO A 326 -16.36 -14.87 21.12
N LEU A 327 -15.67 -15.88 21.65
CA LEU A 327 -14.22 -16.00 21.59
C LEU A 327 -13.75 -16.23 20.14
N PHE A 328 -14.38 -17.16 19.42
CA PHE A 328 -14.04 -17.43 18.02
C PHE A 328 -14.30 -16.23 17.12
N THR A 329 -15.43 -15.56 17.26
CA THR A 329 -15.76 -14.37 16.45
C THR A 329 -14.84 -13.20 16.77
N TRP A 330 -14.48 -12.97 18.02
CA TRP A 330 -13.47 -11.98 18.41
C TRP A 330 -12.10 -12.29 17.78
N TRP A 331 -11.63 -13.54 17.90
CA TRP A 331 -10.32 -13.93 17.37
C TRP A 331 -10.24 -13.83 15.83
N ILE A 332 -11.29 -14.26 15.10
CA ILE A 332 -11.31 -14.22 13.64
C ILE A 332 -11.47 -12.79 13.10
N SER A 333 -12.06 -11.88 13.88
CA SER A 333 -12.28 -10.46 13.56
C SER A 333 -11.07 -9.58 13.87
N ARG A 334 -10.01 -10.11 14.50
CA ARG A 334 -8.80 -9.33 14.77
C ARG A 334 -8.12 -8.97 13.45
N PRO A 335 -7.63 -7.73 13.34
CA PRO A 335 -6.81 -7.34 12.18
C PRO A 335 -5.69 -8.34 11.97
N LEU A 336 -5.46 -8.69 10.71
CA LEU A 336 -4.25 -9.43 10.34
C LEU A 336 -3.08 -8.46 10.48
N ALA A 337 -2.25 -8.68 11.48
CA ALA A 337 -1.00 -7.95 11.59
C ALA A 337 -0.16 -8.25 10.34
N ARG A 338 0.32 -7.20 9.66
CA ARG A 338 1.35 -7.37 8.66
C ARG A 338 2.57 -7.97 9.36
N ARG A 339 3.23 -8.91 8.72
CA ARG A 339 4.47 -9.46 9.26
C ARG A 339 5.51 -8.32 9.26
N GLU A 340 5.80 -7.79 10.43
CA GLU A 340 6.92 -6.87 10.61
C GLU A 340 8.23 -7.65 10.52
N ALA A 341 9.25 -7.02 9.97
CA ALA A 341 10.59 -7.59 9.90
C ALA A 341 11.13 -7.81 11.32
N ARG A 342 11.66 -8.98 11.58
CA ARG A 342 12.26 -9.31 12.87
C ARG A 342 13.77 -9.05 12.84
N LEU A 343 14.12 -7.78 12.75
CA LEU A 343 15.52 -7.35 12.80
C LEU A 343 15.96 -7.12 14.25
N THR A 344 17.21 -7.46 14.54
CA THR A 344 17.83 -7.07 15.80
C THR A 344 18.17 -5.58 15.81
N ALA A 345 18.44 -5.02 17.00
CA ALA A 345 18.88 -3.63 17.11
C ALA A 345 20.17 -3.37 16.30
N ASP A 346 21.11 -4.32 16.32
CA ASP A 346 22.36 -4.21 15.55
C ASP A 346 22.13 -4.27 14.04
N GLN A 347 21.22 -5.13 13.57
CA GLN A 347 20.83 -5.19 12.17
C GLN A 347 20.14 -3.90 11.72
N THR A 348 19.28 -3.35 12.55
CA THR A 348 18.63 -2.07 12.28
C THR A 348 19.67 -0.95 12.20
N MET A 349 20.61 -0.88 13.13
CA MET A 349 21.70 0.11 13.13
C MET A 349 22.62 -0.06 11.92
N PHE A 350 22.94 -1.29 11.52
CA PHE A 350 23.69 -1.58 10.30
C PHE A 350 23.01 -0.99 9.06
N LEU A 351 21.70 -1.23 8.90
CA LEU A 351 20.93 -0.69 7.76
C LEU A 351 20.81 0.84 7.82
N ARG A 352 20.69 1.45 9.01
CA ARG A 352 20.67 2.91 9.17
C ARG A 352 22.00 3.55 8.80
N LYS A 353 23.13 2.96 9.23
CA LYS A 353 24.48 3.40 8.79
C LYS A 353 24.64 3.30 7.28
N MET A 354 24.17 2.20 6.69
CA MET A 354 24.16 2.04 5.22
C MET A 354 23.32 3.11 4.54
N ALA A 355 22.14 3.45 5.07
CA ALA A 355 21.30 4.52 4.52
C ALA A 355 22.03 5.88 4.56
N ARG A 356 22.72 6.18 5.65
CA ARG A 356 23.49 7.44 5.77
C ARG A 356 24.69 7.50 4.80
N LYS A 357 25.41 6.40 4.62
CA LYS A 357 26.49 6.28 3.61
C LYS A 357 25.93 6.46 2.19
N THR A 358 24.79 5.80 1.90
CA THR A 358 24.14 5.84 0.58
C THR A 358 23.67 7.27 0.25
N TRP A 359 23.10 7.98 1.23
CA TRP A 359 22.74 9.40 1.06
C TRP A 359 23.94 10.29 0.73
N ALA A 360 25.11 10.00 1.29
CA ALA A 360 26.32 10.81 1.06
C ALA A 360 26.73 10.88 -0.43
N PHE A 361 26.31 9.94 -1.28
CA PHE A 361 26.50 10.02 -2.73
C PHE A 361 25.77 11.23 -3.32
N PHE A 362 24.47 11.35 -3.06
CA PHE A 362 23.67 12.47 -3.57
C PHE A 362 24.03 13.80 -2.90
N GLU A 363 24.46 13.75 -1.63
CA GLU A 363 24.96 14.91 -0.91
C GLU A 363 26.24 15.48 -1.54
N THR A 364 27.09 14.60 -2.09
CA THR A 364 28.38 14.97 -2.70
C THR A 364 28.23 15.34 -4.16
N TYR A 365 27.52 14.55 -4.96
CA TYR A 365 27.55 14.64 -6.42
C TYR A 365 26.36 15.37 -7.03
N VAL A 366 25.26 15.60 -6.31
CA VAL A 366 24.16 16.46 -6.78
C VAL A 366 24.44 17.88 -6.30
N SER A 367 25.21 18.63 -7.09
CA SER A 367 25.82 19.90 -6.74
C SER A 367 25.67 20.92 -7.88
N PRO A 368 26.04 22.22 -7.67
CA PRO A 368 26.03 23.25 -8.70
C PRO A 368 26.89 22.92 -9.91
N GLU A 369 27.95 22.10 -9.77
CA GLU A 369 28.85 21.72 -10.87
C GLU A 369 28.15 20.97 -11.98
N ASP A 370 27.15 20.11 -11.62
CA ASP A 370 26.31 19.34 -12.52
C ASP A 370 24.87 19.92 -12.57
N HIS A 371 24.72 21.22 -12.33
CA HIS A 371 23.42 21.91 -12.34
C HIS A 371 22.36 21.23 -11.45
N TRP A 372 22.76 20.69 -10.29
CA TRP A 372 21.89 19.94 -9.38
C TRP A 372 21.23 18.70 -9.98
N LEU A 373 21.77 18.19 -11.11
CA LEU A 373 21.38 16.90 -11.70
C LEU A 373 22.34 15.81 -11.20
N PRO A 374 21.86 14.57 -10.96
CA PRO A 374 22.74 13.48 -10.58
C PRO A 374 23.62 13.07 -11.76
N PRO A 375 24.93 12.87 -11.58
CA PRO A 375 25.75 12.24 -12.59
C PRO A 375 25.35 10.76 -12.73
N ASP A 376 25.62 10.13 -13.87
CA ASP A 376 25.29 8.73 -14.13
C ASP A 376 25.98 7.80 -13.12
N ASN A 377 27.28 8.00 -12.94
CA ASN A 377 28.06 7.21 -11.99
C ASN A 377 29.31 7.95 -11.50
N TYR A 378 29.82 7.48 -10.37
CA TYR A 378 31.18 7.74 -9.90
C TYR A 378 31.96 6.42 -9.85
N GLN A 379 33.07 6.36 -10.53
CA GLN A 379 33.99 5.24 -10.56
C GLN A 379 35.25 5.61 -9.76
N GLU A 380 35.63 4.76 -8.79
CA GLU A 380 36.88 4.93 -8.03
C GLU A 380 38.08 4.27 -8.68
N HIS A 381 37.86 3.12 -9.30
CA HIS A 381 38.90 2.28 -9.90
C HIS A 381 38.43 1.83 -11.28
N PRO A 382 39.31 1.69 -12.29
CA PRO A 382 40.77 1.83 -12.24
C PRO A 382 41.27 3.29 -12.17
N THR A 383 40.42 4.26 -12.50
CA THR A 383 40.74 5.69 -12.43
C THR A 383 39.53 6.44 -11.85
N PRO A 384 39.72 7.28 -10.81
CA PRO A 384 38.64 8.11 -10.28
C PRO A 384 38.03 9.00 -11.36
N LYS A 385 36.71 8.87 -11.57
CA LYS A 385 36.01 9.59 -12.64
C LYS A 385 34.54 9.72 -12.34
N VAL A 386 33.98 10.92 -12.57
CA VAL A 386 32.54 11.20 -12.58
C VAL A 386 32.05 11.18 -14.01
N ALA A 387 30.95 10.50 -14.28
CA ALA A 387 30.29 10.51 -15.58
C ALA A 387 29.24 11.63 -15.62
N HIS A 388 29.63 12.79 -16.16
CA HIS A 388 28.81 14.02 -16.25
C HIS A 388 27.69 13.90 -17.29
N ARG A 389 26.83 12.94 -17.11
CA ARG A 389 25.61 12.70 -17.90
C ARG A 389 24.52 12.17 -16.99
N THR A 390 23.26 12.36 -17.37
CA THR A 390 22.12 11.91 -16.58
C THR A 390 21.00 11.40 -17.46
N SER A 391 20.12 10.56 -16.86
CA SER A 391 18.89 10.06 -17.48
C SER A 391 17.66 10.51 -16.69
N PRO A 392 16.45 10.48 -17.29
CA PRO A 392 15.22 10.77 -16.55
C PRO A 392 15.01 9.88 -15.31
N THR A 393 15.39 8.60 -15.39
CA THR A 393 15.36 7.68 -14.24
C THR A 393 16.30 8.15 -13.12
N ASN A 394 17.54 8.56 -13.45
CA ASN A 394 18.49 9.09 -12.47
C ASN A 394 17.93 10.34 -11.77
N ILE A 395 17.36 11.28 -12.53
CA ILE A 395 16.76 12.51 -12.02
C ILE A 395 15.62 12.19 -11.05
N GLY A 396 14.70 11.33 -11.47
CA GLY A 396 13.55 10.92 -10.66
C GLY A 396 13.96 10.26 -9.34
N LEU A 397 14.96 9.37 -9.37
CA LEU A 397 15.48 8.72 -8.16
C LEU A 397 16.23 9.68 -7.25
N ALA A 398 16.99 10.65 -7.79
CA ALA A 398 17.67 11.67 -6.97
C ALA A 398 16.66 12.59 -6.26
N LEU A 399 15.57 12.96 -6.92
CA LEU A 399 14.48 13.74 -6.31
C LEU A 399 13.83 12.97 -5.15
N LEU A 400 13.55 11.69 -5.33
CA LEU A 400 13.01 10.84 -4.25
C LEU A 400 14.06 10.54 -3.17
N ALA A 401 15.36 10.52 -3.51
CA ALA A 401 16.42 10.43 -2.52
C ALA A 401 16.48 11.69 -1.64
N ASN A 402 16.30 12.92 -2.19
CA ASN A 402 16.15 14.13 -1.38
C ASN A 402 14.98 14.02 -0.40
N LEU A 403 13.83 13.52 -0.86
CA LEU A 403 12.65 13.34 -0.02
C LEU A 403 12.87 12.26 1.07
N SER A 404 13.55 11.15 0.73
CA SER A 404 13.95 10.13 1.70
C SER A 404 14.95 10.65 2.73
N ALA A 405 15.90 11.50 2.32
CA ALA A 405 16.86 12.12 3.23
C ALA A 405 16.17 13.05 4.25
N TYR A 406 15.13 13.73 3.84
CA TYR A 406 14.25 14.47 4.75
C TYR A 406 13.53 13.53 5.73
N ASP A 407 13.00 12.42 5.25
CA ASP A 407 12.31 11.41 6.07
C ASP A 407 13.26 10.76 7.10
N PHE A 408 14.53 10.53 6.74
CA PHE A 408 15.56 10.05 7.67
C PHE A 408 16.09 11.13 8.63
N GLY A 409 15.79 12.41 8.40
CA GLY A 409 16.29 13.53 9.19
C GLY A 409 17.71 13.96 8.82
N TYR A 410 18.17 13.65 7.60
CA TYR A 410 19.47 14.13 7.08
C TYR A 410 19.39 15.51 6.45
N LEU A 411 18.18 15.93 6.03
CA LEU A 411 17.90 17.26 5.49
C LEU A 411 16.79 17.97 6.28
N SER A 412 16.88 19.31 6.38
CA SER A 412 15.76 20.14 6.81
C SER A 412 14.72 20.31 5.68
N ALA A 413 13.52 20.80 6.04
CA ALA A 413 12.49 21.13 5.04
C ALA A 413 12.96 22.24 4.08
N GLY A 414 13.69 23.24 4.59
CA GLY A 414 14.25 24.31 3.77
C GLY A 414 15.24 23.78 2.72
N GLN A 415 16.14 22.89 3.12
CA GLN A 415 17.09 22.25 2.20
C GLN A 415 16.40 21.36 1.16
N LEU A 416 15.37 20.60 1.54
CA LEU A 416 14.59 19.81 0.58
C LEU A 416 13.94 20.71 -0.48
N ILE A 417 13.34 21.84 -0.06
CA ILE A 417 12.72 22.82 -0.98
C ILE A 417 13.78 23.39 -1.92
N GLU A 418 14.91 23.83 -1.39
CA GLU A 418 15.99 24.44 -2.17
C GLU A 418 16.59 23.47 -3.21
N ARG A 419 16.97 22.25 -2.79
CA ARG A 419 17.51 21.24 -3.69
C ARG A 419 16.51 20.85 -4.78
N THR A 420 15.23 20.71 -4.42
CA THR A 420 14.17 20.39 -5.39
C THR A 420 13.97 21.53 -6.39
N ALA A 421 13.97 22.79 -5.93
CA ALA A 421 13.84 23.96 -6.79
C ALA A 421 15.00 24.04 -7.80
N HIS A 422 16.24 23.91 -7.36
CA HIS A 422 17.41 23.93 -8.26
C HIS A 422 17.38 22.80 -9.29
N THR A 423 16.98 21.58 -8.89
CA THR A 423 16.82 20.48 -9.83
C THR A 423 15.72 20.78 -10.86
N PHE A 424 14.59 21.35 -10.43
CA PHE A 424 13.48 21.69 -11.32
C PHE A 424 13.81 22.85 -12.26
N ASP A 425 14.58 23.85 -11.80
CA ASP A 425 15.10 24.93 -12.64
C ASP A 425 15.98 24.37 -13.78
N SER A 426 16.85 23.42 -13.45
CA SER A 426 17.66 22.74 -14.47
C SER A 426 16.81 21.91 -15.42
N MET A 427 15.85 21.11 -14.91
CA MET A 427 14.92 20.32 -15.72
C MET A 427 14.08 21.20 -16.67
N ALA A 428 13.71 22.40 -16.25
CA ALA A 428 12.95 23.35 -17.09
C ALA A 428 13.74 23.84 -18.31
N THR A 429 15.08 23.82 -18.23
CA THR A 429 15.97 24.23 -19.34
C THR A 429 16.29 23.08 -20.32
N LEU A 430 16.07 21.81 -19.90
CA LEU A 430 16.35 20.66 -20.74
C LEU A 430 15.40 20.63 -21.94
N GLU A 431 15.94 20.35 -23.13
CA GLU A 431 15.14 20.12 -24.33
C GLU A 431 14.27 18.87 -24.19
N ARG A 432 13.00 18.98 -24.58
CA ARG A 432 12.02 17.88 -24.47
C ARG A 432 11.31 17.66 -25.81
N PHE A 433 10.84 16.44 -26.03
CA PHE A 433 10.02 16.08 -27.19
C PHE A 433 8.65 15.63 -26.72
N ARG A 434 7.58 16.35 -27.05
CA ARG A 434 6.18 16.06 -26.69
C ARG A 434 6.00 15.80 -25.16
N GLY A 435 6.68 16.59 -24.34
CA GLY A 435 6.68 16.45 -22.89
C GLY A 435 7.73 15.49 -22.34
N HIS A 436 8.22 14.54 -23.14
CA HIS A 436 9.23 13.58 -22.73
C HIS A 436 10.62 14.18 -22.69
N PHE A 437 11.43 13.74 -21.74
CA PHE A 437 12.85 13.98 -21.70
C PHE A 437 13.59 12.96 -22.58
N TYR A 438 14.70 13.40 -23.17
CA TYR A 438 15.60 12.47 -23.89
C TYR A 438 16.27 11.50 -22.92
N ASN A 439 16.70 10.36 -23.42
CA ASN A 439 17.29 9.30 -22.60
C ASN A 439 18.55 9.74 -21.87
N TRP A 440 19.37 10.59 -22.50
CA TRP A 440 20.60 11.06 -21.91
C TRP A 440 20.85 12.55 -22.16
N TYR A 441 21.32 13.25 -21.13
CA TYR A 441 21.79 14.63 -21.18
C TYR A 441 23.19 14.72 -20.61
N ASP A 442 24.01 15.60 -21.16
CA ASP A 442 25.24 16.07 -20.52
C ASP A 442 24.88 17.03 -19.40
N THR A 443 25.34 16.76 -18.18
CA THR A 443 24.96 17.51 -16.98
C THR A 443 25.62 18.89 -16.88
N GLN A 444 26.75 19.09 -17.60
CA GLN A 444 27.49 20.37 -17.61
C GLN A 444 26.98 21.32 -18.69
N THR A 445 26.57 20.82 -19.84
CA THR A 445 26.07 21.62 -20.95
C THR A 445 24.56 21.66 -21.07
N LEU A 446 23.83 20.78 -20.34
CA LEU A 446 22.39 20.57 -20.37
C LEU A 446 21.83 20.20 -21.75
N LYS A 447 22.68 19.68 -22.64
CA LYS A 447 22.30 19.26 -23.99
C LYS A 447 21.99 17.76 -24.04
N PRO A 448 21.01 17.34 -24.86
CA PRO A 448 20.77 15.93 -25.08
C PRO A 448 21.94 15.27 -25.79
N LEU A 449 22.28 14.04 -25.39
CA LEU A 449 23.31 13.23 -26.01
C LEU A 449 22.72 12.40 -27.16
N LEU A 450 23.54 12.17 -28.21
CA LEU A 450 23.13 11.35 -29.35
C LEU A 450 23.19 9.83 -29.01
N PRO A 451 22.27 9.02 -29.55
CA PRO A 451 21.14 9.41 -30.40
C PRO A 451 20.04 10.13 -29.61
N MET A 452 19.33 11.08 -30.22
CA MET A 452 18.17 11.74 -29.64
C MET A 452 17.03 10.73 -29.51
N TYR A 453 16.94 10.09 -28.37
CA TYR A 453 16.08 8.93 -28.13
C TYR A 453 15.15 9.19 -26.94
N ILE A 454 13.88 8.83 -27.08
CA ILE A 454 12.92 8.78 -26.00
C ILE A 454 12.74 7.34 -25.57
N SER A 455 13.02 7.06 -24.30
CA SER A 455 12.77 5.75 -23.66
C SER A 455 11.43 5.76 -22.95
N SER A 456 10.58 4.78 -23.22
CA SER A 456 9.28 4.63 -22.56
C SER A 456 9.46 4.37 -21.06
N VAL A 457 10.40 3.52 -20.68
CA VAL A 457 10.69 3.19 -19.27
C VAL A 457 11.18 4.40 -18.51
N ASP A 458 12.16 5.15 -19.04
CA ASP A 458 12.70 6.32 -18.36
C ASP A 458 11.65 7.41 -18.19
N SER A 459 10.80 7.59 -19.20
CA SER A 459 9.68 8.52 -19.14
C SER A 459 8.69 8.14 -18.03
N GLY A 460 8.31 6.87 -17.97
CA GLY A 460 7.38 6.37 -16.96
C GLY A 460 7.95 6.39 -15.55
N ASN A 461 9.24 6.07 -15.39
CA ASN A 461 9.95 6.15 -14.11
C ASN A 461 9.96 7.60 -13.60
N LEU A 462 10.38 8.55 -14.43
CA LEU A 462 10.37 9.96 -14.05
C LEU A 462 8.96 10.43 -13.68
N ALA A 463 7.95 10.14 -14.51
CA ALA A 463 6.59 10.54 -14.25
C ALA A 463 6.06 9.98 -12.90
N GLY A 464 6.26 8.68 -12.65
CA GLY A 464 5.87 8.05 -11.38
C GLY A 464 6.60 8.64 -10.16
N HIS A 465 7.90 8.94 -10.31
CA HIS A 465 8.71 9.52 -9.25
C HIS A 465 8.32 10.97 -8.92
N VAL A 466 8.12 11.82 -9.93
CA VAL A 466 7.75 13.23 -9.67
C VAL A 466 6.30 13.35 -9.16
N MET A 467 5.39 12.46 -9.54
CA MET A 467 4.04 12.42 -8.95
C MET A 467 4.08 11.94 -7.49
N THR A 468 4.97 11.00 -7.15
CA THR A 468 5.20 10.61 -5.75
C THR A 468 5.78 11.78 -4.95
N LEU A 469 6.72 12.52 -5.53
CA LEU A 469 7.28 13.74 -4.95
C LEU A 469 6.21 14.82 -4.77
N HIS A 470 5.33 15.02 -5.75
CA HIS A 470 4.18 15.93 -5.67
C HIS A 470 3.37 15.71 -4.38
N SER A 471 2.95 14.47 -4.13
CA SER A 471 2.22 14.11 -2.89
C SER A 471 3.06 14.35 -1.64
N GLY A 472 4.37 14.09 -1.70
CA GLY A 472 5.32 14.37 -0.63
C GLY A 472 5.41 15.87 -0.29
N LEU A 473 5.56 16.74 -1.29
CA LEU A 473 5.64 18.19 -1.10
C LEU A 473 4.34 18.75 -0.49
N LEU A 474 3.19 18.26 -0.91
CA LEU A 474 1.88 18.68 -0.37
C LEU A 474 1.66 18.27 1.09
N SER A 475 2.38 17.28 1.60
CA SER A 475 2.28 16.85 3.00
C SER A 475 3.12 17.68 3.97
N LEU A 476 4.21 18.34 3.50
CA LEU A 476 5.16 19.06 4.33
C LEU A 476 4.58 20.20 5.17
N PRO A 477 3.57 20.96 4.74
CA PRO A 477 2.97 22.04 5.54
C PRO A 477 2.47 21.62 6.93
N GLU A 478 2.07 20.35 7.08
CA GLU A 478 1.54 19.81 8.32
C GLU A 478 2.63 19.23 9.24
N ASP A 479 3.87 19.11 8.76
CA ASP A 479 4.98 18.63 9.55
C ASP A 479 5.49 19.72 10.51
N LYS A 480 5.89 19.33 11.73
CA LYS A 480 6.58 20.20 12.66
C LYS A 480 7.92 20.65 12.08
N ILE A 481 8.31 21.92 12.28
CA ILE A 481 9.59 22.46 11.80
C ILE A 481 10.81 21.73 12.41
N LEU A 482 10.63 21.08 13.56
CA LEU A 482 11.56 20.13 14.14
C LEU A 482 10.83 18.84 14.48
N ALA A 483 11.22 17.74 13.87
CA ALA A 483 10.62 16.43 14.06
C ALA A 483 11.59 15.44 14.74
N GLU A 484 11.05 14.33 15.25
CA GLU A 484 11.83 13.24 15.87
C GLU A 484 12.94 12.72 14.96
N ARG A 485 12.66 12.62 13.67
CA ARG A 485 13.60 12.15 12.65
C ARG A 485 14.93 12.89 12.64
N THR A 486 14.97 14.16 13.05
CA THR A 486 16.22 14.95 13.10
C THR A 486 17.23 14.34 14.08
N PHE A 487 16.76 13.90 15.26
CA PHE A 487 17.62 13.22 16.25
C PHE A 487 18.05 11.83 15.77
N GLU A 488 17.18 11.12 15.08
CA GLU A 488 17.52 9.80 14.50
C GLU A 488 18.58 9.96 13.40
N GLY A 489 18.45 10.95 12.52
CA GLY A 489 19.45 11.26 11.49
C GLY A 489 20.83 11.63 12.06
N LEU A 490 20.87 12.37 13.17
CA LEU A 490 22.11 12.64 13.89
C LEU A 490 22.71 11.40 14.52
N ARG A 491 21.91 10.50 15.08
CA ARG A 491 22.37 9.20 15.62
C ARG A 491 23.02 8.35 14.55
N ASP A 492 22.45 8.31 13.33
CA ASP A 492 23.03 7.56 12.21
C ASP A 492 24.40 8.13 11.81
N THR A 493 24.52 9.46 11.75
CA THR A 493 25.79 10.13 11.42
C THR A 493 26.83 9.96 12.53
N LEU A 494 26.43 10.05 13.81
CA LEU A 494 27.30 9.81 14.95
C LEU A 494 27.79 8.34 15.02
N ALA A 495 26.92 7.38 14.66
CA ALA A 495 27.33 5.97 14.62
C ALA A 495 28.44 5.73 13.59
N LEU A 496 28.41 6.41 12.44
CA LEU A 496 29.47 6.36 11.43
C LEU A 496 30.75 7.06 11.92
N LEU A 497 30.62 8.19 12.60
CA LEU A 497 31.76 8.87 13.22
C LEU A 497 32.45 7.96 14.25
N SER A 498 31.66 7.32 15.11
CA SER A 498 32.18 6.40 16.13
C SER A 498 32.83 5.16 15.52
N GLU A 499 32.31 4.64 14.42
CA GLU A 499 32.88 3.49 13.70
C GLU A 499 34.21 3.85 13.00
N ALA A 500 34.32 5.08 12.47
CA ALA A 500 35.51 5.56 11.78
C ALA A 500 36.69 5.87 12.74
N LEU A 501 36.46 5.89 14.05
CA LEU A 501 37.48 6.08 15.07
C LEU A 501 37.95 4.72 15.58
N GLU A 502 39.26 4.42 15.49
CA GLU A 502 39.83 3.20 16.02
C GLU A 502 39.68 3.07 17.55
N THR A 503 39.70 4.20 18.25
CA THR A 503 39.50 4.30 19.70
C THR A 503 38.51 5.41 20.03
N PRO A 504 37.46 5.12 20.83
CA PRO A 504 36.54 6.13 21.31
C PRO A 504 37.29 7.23 22.09
N THR A 505 36.95 8.50 21.79
CA THR A 505 37.48 9.64 22.55
C THR A 505 36.46 10.11 23.57
N SER A 506 36.91 10.66 24.70
CA SER A 506 36.02 11.16 25.76
C SER A 506 35.04 12.24 25.23
N GLN A 507 35.46 13.00 24.21
CA GLN A 507 34.61 13.99 23.54
C GLN A 507 33.46 13.36 22.75
N VAL A 508 33.74 12.26 22.02
CA VAL A 508 32.70 11.52 21.26
C VAL A 508 31.75 10.82 22.23
N ASP A 509 32.24 10.25 23.33
CA ASP A 509 31.39 9.67 24.38
C ASP A 509 30.46 10.71 25.02
N ALA A 510 30.96 11.92 25.28
CA ALA A 510 30.16 13.03 25.80
C ALA A 510 29.08 13.47 24.77
N LEU A 511 29.46 13.59 23.50
CA LEU A 511 28.54 13.92 22.39
C LEU A 511 27.45 12.84 22.28
N GLN A 512 27.82 11.56 22.31
CA GLN A 512 26.89 10.45 22.26
C GLN A 512 25.91 10.44 23.45
N LYS A 513 26.42 10.67 24.66
CA LYS A 513 25.59 10.76 25.87
C LYS A 513 24.56 11.87 25.77
N ASN A 514 24.96 13.06 25.31
CA ASN A 514 24.07 14.20 25.20
C ASN A 514 23.05 14.03 24.07
N LEU A 515 23.44 13.44 22.94
CA LEU A 515 22.51 13.12 21.86
C LEU A 515 21.48 12.05 22.28
N LEU A 516 21.90 11.00 23.02
CA LEU A 516 20.98 10.00 23.57
C LEU A 516 20.01 10.62 24.57
N ALA A 517 20.51 11.47 25.50
CA ALA A 517 19.66 12.18 26.44
C ALA A 517 18.61 13.07 25.73
N ALA A 518 19.03 13.78 24.65
CA ALA A 518 18.14 14.59 23.84
C ALA A 518 17.16 13.76 23.00
N SER A 519 17.52 12.54 22.61
CA SER A 519 16.62 11.62 21.90
C SER A 519 15.56 11.00 22.83
N ASP A 520 15.93 10.67 24.06
CA ASP A 520 15.05 10.06 25.06
C ASP A 520 14.11 11.10 25.70
N ASN A 521 14.65 12.28 26.04
CA ASN A 521 13.91 13.44 26.55
C ASN A 521 13.90 14.54 25.48
N ARG A 522 13.11 14.33 24.45
CA ARG A 522 13.05 15.23 23.30
C ARG A 522 12.64 16.63 23.73
N PRO A 523 13.31 17.65 23.17
CA PRO A 523 12.86 19.03 23.36
C PRO A 523 11.39 19.17 22.96
N THR A 524 10.58 19.68 23.86
CA THR A 524 9.17 19.97 23.61
C THR A 524 8.94 21.41 23.20
N THR A 525 9.95 22.26 23.43
CA THR A 525 9.91 23.69 23.16
C THR A 525 11.02 24.10 22.18
N LEU A 526 10.83 25.25 21.55
CA LEU A 526 11.81 25.84 20.63
C LEU A 526 13.11 26.25 21.37
N SER A 527 12.98 26.80 22.59
CA SER A 527 14.11 27.21 23.41
C SER A 527 14.99 26.03 23.82
N GLU A 528 14.36 24.92 24.28
CA GLU A 528 15.07 23.67 24.59
C GLU A 528 15.76 23.11 23.34
N ALA A 529 15.07 23.12 22.19
CA ALA A 529 15.63 22.65 20.93
C ALA A 529 16.85 23.46 20.51
N HIS A 530 16.76 24.80 20.52
CA HIS A 530 17.87 25.69 20.18
C HIS A 530 19.09 25.46 21.09
N HIS A 531 18.87 25.36 22.42
CA HIS A 531 19.95 25.10 23.39
C HIS A 531 20.61 23.73 23.11
N THR A 532 19.80 22.69 22.89
CA THR A 532 20.27 21.33 22.60
C THR A 532 21.16 21.29 21.36
N PHE A 533 20.69 21.83 20.24
CA PHE A 533 21.44 21.82 18.97
C PHE A 533 22.69 22.71 19.02
N THR A 534 22.64 23.82 19.75
CA THR A 534 23.82 24.69 19.99
C THR A 534 24.88 23.94 20.80
N LEU A 535 24.49 23.24 21.85
CA LEU A 535 25.41 22.41 22.65
C LEU A 535 26.04 21.30 21.80
N LEU A 536 25.24 20.56 21.04
CA LEU A 536 25.73 19.49 20.15
C LEU A 536 26.68 20.04 19.08
N THR A 537 26.42 21.23 18.54
CA THR A 537 27.30 21.91 17.57
C THR A 537 28.65 22.24 18.20
N THR A 538 28.66 22.83 19.41
CA THR A 538 29.90 23.17 20.13
C THR A 538 30.74 21.92 20.40
N GLN A 539 30.10 20.85 20.86
CA GLN A 539 30.79 19.58 21.17
C GLN A 539 31.38 18.90 19.92
N VAL A 540 30.66 18.88 18.80
CA VAL A 540 31.19 18.28 17.56
C VAL A 540 32.28 19.15 16.94
N ASP A 541 32.24 20.49 17.07
CA ASP A 541 33.30 21.36 16.63
C ASP A 541 34.59 21.12 17.44
N GLU A 542 34.48 20.85 18.76
CA GLU A 542 35.60 20.41 19.58
C GLU A 542 36.16 19.05 19.10
N VAL A 543 35.30 18.07 18.82
CA VAL A 543 35.73 16.78 18.24
C VAL A 543 36.49 17.02 16.93
N THR A 544 35.92 17.80 16.04
CA THR A 544 36.49 18.08 14.71
C THR A 544 37.86 18.73 14.79
N ALA A 545 38.05 19.66 15.74
CA ALA A 545 39.32 20.35 15.95
C ALA A 545 40.48 19.44 16.42
N HIS A 546 40.16 18.29 17.03
CA HIS A 546 41.12 17.29 17.47
C HIS A 546 41.40 16.17 16.46
N LEU A 547 40.64 16.11 15.35
CA LEU A 547 40.85 15.13 14.29
C LEU A 547 41.82 15.68 13.23
N ASP A 548 42.92 14.96 12.99
CA ASP A 548 43.81 15.26 11.89
C ASP A 548 43.19 14.76 10.56
N PRO A 549 42.91 15.64 9.61
CA PRO A 549 42.32 15.25 8.32
C PRO A 549 43.17 14.24 7.52
N ALA A 550 44.50 14.22 7.74
CA ALA A 550 45.40 13.33 6.99
C ALA A 550 45.37 11.90 7.50
N THR A 551 45.20 11.68 8.80
CA THR A 551 45.22 10.35 9.42
C THR A 551 43.84 9.80 9.70
N ASN A 552 42.83 10.65 9.89
CA ASN A 552 41.44 10.33 10.25
C ASN A 552 40.44 10.91 9.25
N ALA A 553 40.70 10.80 7.94
CA ALA A 553 39.91 11.43 6.88
C ALA A 553 38.42 11.06 6.93
N GLU A 554 38.09 9.78 7.22
CA GLU A 554 36.71 9.32 7.29
C GLU A 554 36.01 9.85 8.54
N ALA A 555 36.63 9.79 9.71
CA ALA A 555 36.10 10.35 10.95
C ALA A 555 35.88 11.87 10.81
N HIS A 556 36.84 12.58 10.23
CA HIS A 556 36.76 14.02 9.94
C HIS A 556 35.58 14.35 9.03
N ARG A 557 35.34 13.55 7.97
CA ARG A 557 34.17 13.67 7.08
C ARG A 557 32.85 13.55 7.84
N TRP A 558 32.72 12.53 8.72
CA TRP A 558 31.49 12.30 9.47
C TRP A 558 31.27 13.33 10.58
N ALA A 559 32.35 13.81 11.23
CA ALA A 559 32.26 14.90 12.18
C ALA A 559 31.75 16.19 11.51
N HIS A 560 32.28 16.54 10.34
CA HIS A 560 31.81 17.67 9.55
C HIS A 560 30.35 17.49 9.10
N ALA A 561 29.93 16.27 8.71
CA ALA A 561 28.55 15.99 8.33
C ALA A 561 27.61 16.17 9.53
N PHE A 562 27.99 15.70 10.72
CA PHE A 562 27.23 15.92 11.94
C PHE A 562 27.13 17.41 12.32
N ALA A 563 28.25 18.11 12.29
CA ALA A 563 28.29 19.54 12.57
C ALA A 563 27.42 20.35 11.61
N ARG A 564 27.43 19.99 10.32
CA ARG A 564 26.58 20.62 9.32
C ARG A 564 25.09 20.37 9.61
N GLN A 565 24.68 19.13 9.90
CA GLN A 565 23.30 18.82 10.27
C GLN A 565 22.81 19.63 11.49
N CYS A 566 23.64 19.76 12.52
CA CYS A 566 23.31 20.58 13.69
C CYS A 566 23.17 22.06 13.34
N ARG A 567 24.15 22.62 12.61
CA ARG A 567 24.14 24.04 12.20
C ARG A 567 22.96 24.38 11.30
N ASP A 568 22.64 23.49 10.35
CA ASP A 568 21.50 23.66 9.45
C ASP A 568 20.19 23.62 10.22
N THR A 569 20.07 22.75 11.24
CA THR A 569 18.90 22.71 12.12
C THR A 569 18.76 24.00 12.95
N VAL A 570 19.87 24.50 13.55
CA VAL A 570 19.84 25.77 14.27
C VAL A 570 19.46 26.92 13.34
N ALA A 571 20.07 26.99 12.14
CA ALA A 571 19.75 28.02 11.16
C ALA A 571 18.29 27.99 10.74
N GLU A 572 17.73 26.78 10.49
CA GLU A 572 16.31 26.60 10.15
C GLU A 572 15.39 27.08 11.27
N LEU A 573 15.68 26.73 12.54
CA LEU A 573 14.93 27.19 13.70
C LEU A 573 15.01 28.72 13.83
N MET A 574 16.20 29.32 13.69
CA MET A 574 16.39 30.77 13.80
C MET A 574 15.73 31.55 12.66
N ILE A 575 15.64 30.98 11.48
CA ILE A 575 14.94 31.59 10.34
C ILE A 575 13.41 31.54 10.51
N LEU A 576 12.87 30.40 10.97
CA LEU A 576 11.42 30.17 11.11
C LEU A 576 10.85 30.67 12.43
N ALA A 577 11.67 30.74 13.47
CA ALA A 577 11.28 31.19 14.81
C ALA A 577 12.32 32.16 15.39
N PRO A 578 12.56 33.29 14.75
CA PRO A 578 13.66 34.22 15.14
C PRO A 578 13.51 34.84 16.52
N TRP A 579 12.32 34.79 17.11
CA TRP A 579 12.08 35.27 18.47
C TRP A 579 12.77 34.44 19.56
N ILE A 580 13.24 33.23 19.26
CA ILE A 580 14.02 32.41 20.20
C ILE A 580 15.29 33.12 20.62
N GLY A 581 15.87 33.95 19.74
CA GLY A 581 17.07 34.76 20.02
C GLY A 581 16.82 35.98 20.86
N LEU A 582 15.55 36.31 21.20
CA LEU A 582 15.25 37.46 22.05
C LEU A 582 15.48 37.10 23.52
N ALA A 583 16.36 37.86 24.19
CA ALA A 583 16.52 37.74 25.64
C ALA A 583 15.20 38.09 26.33
N ALA A 584 14.52 37.09 26.84
CA ALA A 584 13.23 37.22 27.55
C ALA A 584 13.44 36.99 29.05
N THR A 585 12.74 37.77 29.89
CA THR A 585 12.63 37.47 31.30
C THR A 585 11.59 36.32 31.46
N ASP A 586 11.73 35.51 32.52
CA ASP A 586 10.75 34.42 32.80
C ASP A 586 9.32 34.92 32.89
N GLU A 587 9.12 36.18 33.25
CA GLU A 587 7.83 36.85 33.31
C GLU A 587 7.20 37.04 31.90
N ILE A 588 8.00 37.38 30.93
CA ILE A 588 7.57 37.62 29.54
C ILE A 588 7.26 36.29 28.85
N LEU A 589 8.08 35.27 29.04
CA LEU A 589 7.80 33.90 28.52
C LEU A 589 6.49 33.32 29.05
N ARG A 590 6.12 33.64 30.30
CA ARG A 590 4.83 33.22 30.88
C ARG A 590 3.62 33.91 30.24
N LEU A 591 3.81 35.01 29.54
CA LEU A 591 2.71 35.73 28.88
C LEU A 591 2.32 35.10 27.54
N PHE A 592 3.26 34.41 26.87
CA PHE A 592 3.07 33.82 25.56
C PHE A 592 3.66 32.39 25.49
N PRO A 593 3.20 31.45 26.36
CA PRO A 593 3.80 30.11 26.46
C PRO A 593 3.66 29.27 25.18
N GLU A 594 2.68 29.59 24.35
CA GLU A 594 2.42 28.87 23.09
C GLU A 594 3.47 29.23 22.00
N LEU A 595 4.13 30.39 22.12
CA LEU A 595 5.19 30.81 21.19
C LEU A 595 6.46 29.97 21.34
N ASP A 596 6.66 29.25 22.44
CA ASP A 596 7.79 28.34 22.64
C ASP A 596 7.48 26.93 22.17
N GLN A 597 6.24 26.61 21.80
CA GLN A 597 5.89 25.30 21.20
C GLN A 597 6.46 25.18 19.80
N ILE A 598 6.84 23.94 19.42
CA ILE A 598 7.37 23.65 18.07
C ILE A 598 6.21 23.65 17.07
N PRO A 599 6.08 24.67 16.19
CA PRO A 599 4.96 24.80 15.26
C PRO A 599 5.14 23.97 13.99
N THR A 600 4.06 23.88 13.18
CA THR A 600 4.13 23.49 11.78
C THR A 600 4.29 24.72 10.87
N LEU A 601 4.67 24.52 9.59
CA LEU A 601 4.70 25.64 8.65
C LEU A 601 3.31 26.29 8.53
N ARG A 602 2.24 25.53 8.54
CA ARG A 602 0.87 26.04 8.51
C ARG A 602 0.50 26.84 9.76
N THR A 603 0.99 26.42 10.93
CA THR A 603 0.79 27.19 12.16
C THR A 603 1.51 28.53 12.10
N LEU A 604 2.74 28.55 11.57
CA LEU A 604 3.53 29.78 11.43
C LEU A 604 2.82 30.85 10.59
N THR A 605 2.11 30.47 9.52
CA THR A 605 1.36 31.45 8.70
C THR A 605 0.24 32.15 9.43
N ARG A 606 -0.27 31.58 10.52
CA ARG A 606 -1.37 32.14 11.32
C ARG A 606 -0.91 33.02 12.47
N LEU A 607 0.39 32.96 12.82
CA LEU A 607 0.92 33.66 14.01
C LEU A 607 0.65 35.17 13.98
N GLU A 608 0.78 35.80 12.80
CA GLU A 608 0.52 37.23 12.65
C GLU A 608 -0.91 37.59 13.04
N GLY A 609 -1.90 36.84 12.52
CA GLY A 609 -3.32 37.07 12.82
C GLY A 609 -3.72 36.74 14.25
N GLU A 610 -3.11 35.74 14.85
CA GLU A 610 -3.45 35.24 16.18
C GLU A 610 -2.82 36.09 17.30
N TRP A 611 -1.55 36.51 17.13
CA TRP A 611 -0.77 37.09 18.22
C TRP A 611 -0.56 38.60 18.12
N LEU A 612 -0.55 39.23 16.95
CA LEU A 612 -0.36 40.66 16.82
C LEU A 612 -1.43 41.47 17.56
N PRO A 613 -2.71 41.14 17.53
CA PRO A 613 -3.73 41.88 18.29
C PRO A 613 -3.45 41.87 19.81
N ALA A 614 -2.99 40.74 20.35
CA ALA A 614 -2.65 40.62 21.77
C ALA A 614 -1.38 41.43 22.14
N ILE A 615 -0.37 41.43 21.27
CA ILE A 615 0.85 42.21 21.43
C ILE A 615 0.55 43.71 21.33
N ASP A 616 -0.23 44.14 20.33
CA ASP A 616 -0.65 45.53 20.13
C ASP A 616 -1.46 46.07 21.28
N ALA A 617 -2.37 45.24 21.85
CA ALA A 617 -3.13 45.61 23.02
C ALA A 617 -2.23 45.86 24.26
N ARG A 618 -1.07 45.16 24.36
CA ARG A 618 -0.15 45.28 25.49
C ARG A 618 0.95 46.35 25.27
N LEU A 619 1.13 46.78 24.04
CA LEU A 619 1.98 47.96 23.73
C LEU A 619 1.40 49.30 24.15
N GLY A 620 0.39 49.30 25.02
CA GLY A 620 -0.28 50.45 25.59
C GLY A 620 0.63 51.33 26.47
N PRO A 621 0.09 52.44 27.08
CA PRO A 621 0.87 53.41 27.87
C PRO A 621 1.57 52.83 29.10
N ASP A 622 1.09 51.69 29.60
CA ASP A 622 1.54 51.05 30.85
C ASP A 622 2.71 50.09 30.68
N ALA A 623 3.14 49.80 29.43
CA ALA A 623 4.24 48.88 29.16
C ALA A 623 5.59 49.55 29.64
N SER A 624 6.38 48.80 30.44
CA SER A 624 7.71 49.20 30.85
C SER A 624 8.64 49.39 29.62
N GLY A 625 9.66 50.25 29.75
CA GLY A 625 10.57 50.52 28.60
C GLY A 625 11.24 49.28 28.05
N THR A 626 11.60 48.31 28.89
CA THR A 626 12.21 47.03 28.51
C THR A 626 11.18 46.08 27.88
N GLU A 627 10.01 45.97 28.47
CA GLU A 627 8.91 45.18 27.94
C GLU A 627 8.44 45.71 26.58
N ARG A 628 8.32 47.02 26.44
CA ARG A 628 7.94 47.66 25.19
C ARG A 628 8.92 47.36 24.06
N THR A 629 10.22 47.47 24.33
CA THR A 629 11.25 47.12 23.32
C THR A 629 11.15 45.66 22.91
N TRP A 630 10.99 44.76 23.86
CA TRP A 630 10.88 43.34 23.59
C TRP A 630 9.61 43.03 22.79
N LEU A 631 8.46 43.59 23.11
CA LEU A 631 7.20 43.38 22.38
C LEU A 631 7.30 43.93 20.94
N ILE A 632 8.00 45.02 20.69
CA ILE A 632 8.23 45.54 19.34
C ILE A 632 9.11 44.59 18.52
N GLU A 633 10.18 44.08 19.12
CA GLU A 633 11.04 43.11 18.43
C GLU A 633 10.30 41.76 18.22
N LEU A 634 9.54 41.26 19.18
CA LEU A 634 8.70 40.09 19.03
C LEU A 634 7.72 40.26 17.88
N ARG A 635 6.99 41.38 17.83
CA ARG A 635 6.08 41.72 16.73
C ARG A 635 6.80 41.65 15.36
N ARG A 636 7.96 42.23 15.26
CA ARG A 636 8.77 42.21 14.03
C ARG A 636 9.15 40.79 13.63
N HIS A 637 9.59 39.99 14.59
CA HIS A 637 10.00 38.61 14.34
C HIS A 637 8.83 37.71 13.95
N LEU A 638 7.66 37.83 14.60
CA LEU A 638 6.46 37.06 14.25
C LEU A 638 5.98 37.41 12.84
N SER A 639 5.93 38.71 12.48
CA SER A 639 5.56 39.09 11.11
C SER A 639 6.55 38.62 10.05
N ALA A 640 7.84 38.57 10.37
CA ALA A 640 8.86 38.04 9.47
C ALA A 640 8.72 36.52 9.28
N ALA A 641 8.52 35.79 10.37
CA ALA A 641 8.34 34.34 10.33
C ALA A 641 7.06 33.94 9.60
N SER A 642 5.94 34.65 9.85
CA SER A 642 4.68 34.39 9.15
C SER A 642 4.82 34.58 7.64
N ARG A 643 5.41 35.69 7.21
CA ARG A 643 5.67 35.95 5.78
C ARG A 643 6.59 34.90 5.15
N LEU A 644 7.65 34.50 5.86
CA LEU A 644 8.55 33.45 5.36
C LEU A 644 7.84 32.10 5.23
N ALA A 645 7.00 31.75 6.21
CA ALA A 645 6.18 30.53 6.16
C ALA A 645 5.21 30.57 4.97
N GLU A 646 4.57 31.71 4.70
CA GLU A 646 3.72 31.91 3.53
C GLU A 646 4.51 31.74 2.22
N GLN A 647 5.72 32.32 2.14
CA GLN A 647 6.60 32.15 0.98
C GLN A 647 6.98 30.67 0.78
N ARG A 648 7.30 29.93 1.86
CA ARG A 648 7.63 28.51 1.77
C ARG A 648 6.42 27.68 1.34
N LEU A 649 5.21 27.98 1.82
CA LEU A 649 4.00 27.33 1.35
C LEU A 649 3.77 27.59 -0.14
N ALA A 650 3.91 28.82 -0.57
CA ALA A 650 3.81 29.19 -2.00
C ALA A 650 4.87 28.48 -2.86
N SER A 651 6.10 28.33 -2.35
CA SER A 651 7.15 27.56 -3.01
C SER A 651 6.83 26.08 -3.11
N LEU A 652 6.32 25.47 -2.03
CA LEU A 652 5.87 24.07 -2.03
C LEU A 652 4.74 23.82 -3.04
N ASP A 653 3.74 24.70 -3.06
CA ASP A 653 2.64 24.62 -4.03
C ASP A 653 3.14 24.82 -5.47
N HIS A 654 4.13 25.70 -5.67
CA HIS A 654 4.73 25.90 -6.99
C HIS A 654 5.50 24.66 -7.44
N LEU A 655 6.37 24.11 -6.59
CA LEU A 655 7.12 22.89 -6.88
C LEU A 655 6.20 21.68 -7.11
N ALA A 656 5.12 21.54 -6.32
CA ALA A 656 4.14 20.50 -6.54
C ALA A 656 3.47 20.63 -7.91
N ARG A 657 3.09 21.85 -8.35
CA ARG A 657 2.57 22.07 -9.70
C ARG A 657 3.59 21.76 -10.78
N GLN A 658 4.86 22.16 -10.61
CA GLN A 658 5.93 21.83 -11.57
C GLN A 658 6.16 20.31 -11.66
N ALA A 659 6.14 19.59 -10.53
CA ALA A 659 6.24 18.14 -10.51
C ALA A 659 5.13 17.48 -11.37
N ASN A 660 3.88 17.95 -11.21
CA ASN A 660 2.78 17.48 -12.04
C ASN A 660 2.97 17.83 -13.53
N GLN A 661 3.48 19.03 -13.85
CA GLN A 661 3.77 19.44 -15.22
C GLN A 661 4.86 18.57 -15.87
N PHE A 662 5.92 18.20 -15.13
CA PHE A 662 6.97 17.32 -15.64
C PHE A 662 6.48 15.88 -15.85
N ALA A 663 5.43 15.46 -15.16
CA ALA A 663 4.80 14.16 -15.36
C ALA A 663 3.87 14.12 -16.60
N GLN A 664 3.50 15.27 -17.17
CA GLN A 664 2.63 15.31 -18.35
C GLN A 664 3.43 15.02 -19.63
N MET A 665 3.20 13.85 -20.21
CA MET A 665 3.88 13.35 -21.41
C MET A 665 2.85 12.73 -22.35
N GLU A 666 3.05 12.85 -23.65
CA GLU A 666 2.16 12.29 -24.67
C GLU A 666 2.69 10.92 -25.12
N TYR A 667 1.93 9.85 -24.92
CA TYR A 667 2.38 8.48 -25.21
C TYR A 667 1.91 7.94 -26.58
N ASP A 668 1.09 8.65 -27.35
CA ASP A 668 0.49 8.20 -28.60
C ASP A 668 1.52 7.71 -29.63
N PHE A 669 2.68 8.38 -29.78
CA PHE A 669 3.71 8.00 -30.74
C PHE A 669 4.54 6.78 -30.28
N LEU A 670 4.48 6.42 -29.00
CA LEU A 670 5.11 5.24 -28.42
C LEU A 670 4.16 4.05 -28.38
N PHE A 671 2.86 4.29 -28.48
CA PHE A 671 1.83 3.28 -28.33
C PHE A 671 1.46 2.59 -29.65
N ASP A 672 1.20 1.30 -29.60
CA ASP A 672 0.69 0.50 -30.70
C ASP A 672 -0.74 0.08 -30.42
N ASP A 673 -1.69 0.74 -31.09
CA ASP A 673 -3.15 0.52 -30.92
C ASP A 673 -3.60 -0.89 -31.28
N THR A 674 -2.85 -1.60 -32.14
CA THR A 674 -3.23 -2.97 -32.55
C THR A 674 -2.80 -4.00 -31.52
N ARG A 675 -1.72 -3.74 -30.80
CA ARG A 675 -1.14 -4.63 -29.78
C ARG A 675 -1.50 -4.20 -28.37
N PHE A 676 -1.96 -2.98 -28.18
CA PHE A 676 -2.15 -2.33 -26.88
C PHE A 676 -0.88 -2.28 -26.03
N LEU A 677 0.28 -2.13 -26.66
CA LEU A 677 1.59 -2.14 -25.98
C LEU A 677 2.40 -0.88 -26.28
N LEU A 678 3.25 -0.50 -25.34
CA LEU A 678 4.28 0.51 -25.52
C LEU A 678 5.51 -0.10 -26.20
N SER A 679 5.98 0.58 -27.25
CA SER A 679 7.31 0.37 -27.80
C SER A 679 8.38 0.70 -26.76
N ILE A 680 9.56 0.09 -26.84
CA ILE A 680 10.68 0.41 -25.92
C ILE A 680 11.14 1.85 -26.04
N GLY A 681 10.95 2.48 -27.23
CA GLY A 681 11.25 3.89 -27.40
C GLY A 681 11.07 4.40 -28.80
N TYR A 682 11.55 5.64 -29.02
CA TYR A 682 11.43 6.37 -30.26
C TYR A 682 12.70 7.17 -30.58
N ASN A 683 13.26 6.97 -31.74
CA ASN A 683 14.38 7.78 -32.25
C ASN A 683 13.80 9.04 -32.91
N VAL A 684 14.03 10.20 -32.27
CA VAL A 684 13.46 11.48 -32.72
C VAL A 684 14.10 11.97 -34.00
N ALA A 685 15.44 11.80 -34.15
CA ALA A 685 16.17 12.22 -35.34
C ALA A 685 15.73 11.41 -36.58
N GLU A 686 15.51 10.11 -36.43
CA GLU A 686 15.07 9.23 -37.51
C GLU A 686 13.53 9.19 -37.66
N ARG A 687 12.80 9.82 -36.76
CA ARG A 687 11.32 9.76 -36.67
C ARG A 687 10.80 8.33 -36.72
N ARG A 688 11.44 7.42 -35.98
CA ARG A 688 11.14 6.01 -36.02
C ARG A 688 10.90 5.44 -34.63
N ARG A 689 9.73 4.80 -34.46
CA ARG A 689 9.42 3.97 -33.30
C ARG A 689 10.18 2.66 -33.40
N ASP A 690 10.71 2.17 -32.28
CA ASP A 690 11.33 0.86 -32.22
C ASP A 690 10.29 -0.26 -32.49
N ALA A 691 10.76 -1.34 -33.10
CA ALA A 691 9.95 -2.50 -33.41
C ALA A 691 9.76 -3.47 -32.20
N SER A 692 10.49 -3.23 -31.12
CA SER A 692 10.39 -4.02 -29.88
C SER A 692 9.47 -3.35 -28.89
N TYR A 693 8.82 -4.15 -28.06
CA TYR A 693 7.80 -3.71 -27.11
C TYR A 693 8.11 -4.20 -25.70
N TYR A 694 7.66 -3.45 -24.71
CA TYR A 694 7.57 -3.93 -23.33
C TYR A 694 6.28 -4.75 -23.19
N ASP A 695 6.39 -6.05 -23.39
CA ASP A 695 5.27 -6.98 -23.54
C ASP A 695 5.06 -7.90 -22.32
N LEU A 696 5.85 -7.74 -21.25
CA LEU A 696 5.76 -8.58 -20.05
C LEU A 696 5.30 -7.80 -18.82
N LEU A 697 4.39 -8.38 -18.04
CA LEU A 697 3.96 -7.81 -16.76
C LEU A 697 5.11 -7.84 -15.72
N ALA A 698 5.96 -8.86 -15.74
CA ALA A 698 7.17 -8.94 -14.93
C ALA A 698 8.32 -8.14 -15.56
N SER A 699 8.14 -6.83 -15.69
CA SER A 699 9.11 -5.87 -16.19
C SER A 699 9.03 -4.59 -15.36
N GLU A 700 10.13 -3.86 -15.28
CA GLU A 700 10.18 -2.51 -14.71
C GLU A 700 9.26 -1.52 -15.46
N ALA A 701 9.07 -1.76 -16.76
CA ALA A 701 8.19 -0.96 -17.62
C ALA A 701 6.71 -0.94 -17.19
N ARG A 702 6.28 -1.85 -16.31
CA ARG A 702 4.90 -1.81 -15.78
C ARG A 702 4.59 -0.53 -15.01
N LEU A 703 5.60 0.17 -14.43
CA LEU A 703 5.41 1.48 -13.82
C LEU A 703 4.96 2.51 -14.87
N CYS A 704 5.62 2.52 -16.04
CA CYS A 704 5.24 3.38 -17.16
C CYS A 704 3.80 3.11 -17.62
N SER A 705 3.45 1.85 -17.86
CA SER A 705 2.09 1.45 -18.26
C SER A 705 1.06 1.88 -17.22
N PHE A 706 1.34 1.68 -15.93
CA PHE A 706 0.45 2.09 -14.85
C PHE A 706 0.24 3.60 -14.81
N VAL A 707 1.31 4.38 -14.86
CA VAL A 707 1.25 5.86 -14.80
C VAL A 707 0.49 6.42 -16.00
N ALA A 708 0.80 5.93 -17.21
CA ALA A 708 0.14 6.40 -18.43
C ALA A 708 -1.36 6.03 -18.44
N ILE A 709 -1.77 4.86 -17.93
CA ILE A 709 -3.18 4.50 -17.74
C ILE A 709 -3.85 5.40 -16.69
N ALA A 710 -3.20 5.64 -15.57
CA ALA A 710 -3.74 6.49 -14.51
C ALA A 710 -3.96 7.94 -14.97
N GLN A 711 -3.10 8.44 -15.86
CA GLN A 711 -3.22 9.75 -16.48
C GLN A 711 -4.20 9.79 -17.67
N GLY A 712 -4.82 8.66 -18.02
CA GLY A 712 -5.74 8.56 -19.16
C GLY A 712 -5.07 8.65 -20.54
N GLN A 713 -3.74 8.51 -20.60
CA GLN A 713 -2.97 8.53 -21.86
C GLN A 713 -3.00 7.18 -22.59
N LEU A 714 -3.20 6.09 -21.86
CA LEU A 714 -3.36 4.75 -22.40
C LEU A 714 -4.68 4.14 -21.93
N PRO A 715 -5.32 3.29 -22.75
CA PRO A 715 -6.50 2.54 -22.33
C PRO A 715 -6.12 1.47 -21.30
N GLN A 716 -7.06 1.13 -20.42
CA GLN A 716 -6.85 0.12 -19.36
C GLN A 716 -6.50 -1.26 -19.93
N GLU A 717 -6.95 -1.58 -21.12
CA GLU A 717 -6.65 -2.81 -21.87
C GLU A 717 -5.15 -3.02 -22.06
N SER A 718 -4.36 -1.95 -22.10
CA SER A 718 -2.89 -2.01 -22.18
C SER A 718 -2.28 -2.78 -21.01
N TRP A 719 -2.85 -2.69 -19.80
CA TRP A 719 -2.40 -3.49 -18.66
C TRP A 719 -2.63 -4.98 -18.87
N PHE A 720 -3.78 -5.33 -19.45
CA PHE A 720 -4.14 -6.73 -19.70
C PHE A 720 -3.47 -7.31 -20.95
N ALA A 721 -2.95 -6.48 -21.83
CA ALA A 721 -2.12 -6.89 -22.97
C ALA A 721 -0.71 -7.33 -22.57
N LEU A 722 -0.21 -6.90 -21.40
CA LEU A 722 1.08 -7.36 -20.87
C LEU A 722 1.05 -8.87 -20.64
N GLY A 723 2.06 -9.59 -21.12
CA GLY A 723 2.15 -11.03 -21.04
C GLY A 723 2.32 -11.57 -19.60
N ARG A 724 1.56 -12.61 -19.28
CA ARG A 724 1.62 -13.33 -18.00
C ARG A 724 2.18 -14.73 -18.26
N LEU A 725 3.46 -14.77 -18.58
CA LEU A 725 4.16 -16.04 -18.78
C LEU A 725 4.44 -16.69 -17.42
N LEU A 726 3.57 -17.60 -17.01
CA LEU A 726 3.67 -18.30 -15.73
C LEU A 726 4.52 -19.55 -15.85
N THR A 727 5.44 -19.69 -14.89
CA THR A 727 6.19 -20.94 -14.65
C THR A 727 6.13 -21.29 -13.17
N THR A 728 6.80 -22.36 -12.76
CA THR A 728 6.95 -22.72 -11.35
C THR A 728 8.40 -22.75 -10.94
N THR A 729 8.70 -22.11 -9.82
CA THR A 729 10.01 -22.21 -9.16
C THR A 729 9.77 -22.72 -7.75
N GLY A 730 10.44 -23.84 -7.38
CA GLY A 730 10.22 -24.47 -6.08
C GLY A 730 8.74 -24.86 -5.80
N GLY A 731 7.96 -25.14 -6.88
CA GLY A 731 6.54 -25.49 -6.79
C GLY A 731 5.57 -24.29 -6.65
N GLU A 732 6.10 -23.06 -6.62
CA GLU A 732 5.29 -21.85 -6.53
C GLU A 732 5.18 -21.15 -7.89
N PRO A 733 4.01 -20.59 -8.26
CA PRO A 733 3.82 -19.88 -9.51
C PRO A 733 4.62 -18.58 -9.51
N ILE A 734 5.26 -18.28 -10.65
CA ILE A 734 6.02 -17.05 -10.88
C ILE A 734 5.86 -16.60 -12.33
N LEU A 735 5.80 -15.29 -12.53
CA LEU A 735 5.89 -14.70 -13.86
C LEU A 735 7.34 -14.65 -14.33
N LEU A 736 7.57 -15.01 -15.58
CA LEU A 736 8.88 -14.84 -16.22
C LEU A 736 9.08 -13.38 -16.64
N SER A 737 10.31 -12.88 -16.42
CA SER A 737 10.79 -11.63 -17.00
C SER A 737 11.65 -11.90 -18.24
N TRP A 738 12.21 -10.86 -18.87
CA TRP A 738 13.08 -11.03 -20.02
C TRP A 738 14.46 -11.54 -19.62
N SER A 739 15.15 -10.82 -18.74
CA SER A 739 16.51 -11.17 -18.31
C SER A 739 16.57 -11.99 -17.02
N GLY A 740 15.51 -12.03 -16.21
CA GLY A 740 15.52 -12.69 -14.90
C GLY A 740 16.28 -11.89 -13.83
N SER A 741 16.44 -10.59 -14.04
CA SER A 741 17.12 -9.68 -13.12
C SER A 741 16.23 -9.25 -11.97
N MET A 742 16.82 -8.94 -10.81
CA MET A 742 16.07 -8.39 -9.68
C MET A 742 15.45 -7.02 -9.98
N PHE A 743 16.11 -6.23 -10.83
CA PHE A 743 15.65 -4.93 -11.31
C PHE A 743 14.26 -5.02 -11.96
N GLU A 744 14.08 -5.91 -12.96
CA GLU A 744 12.81 -6.11 -13.66
C GLU A 744 11.66 -6.43 -12.70
N TYR A 745 11.94 -7.23 -11.67
CA TYR A 745 10.92 -7.64 -10.71
C TYR A 745 10.59 -6.56 -9.70
N LEU A 746 11.59 -5.88 -9.11
CA LEU A 746 11.42 -5.14 -7.86
C LEU A 746 11.52 -3.62 -7.98
N MET A 747 12.11 -3.07 -9.05
CA MET A 747 12.27 -1.61 -9.20
C MET A 747 10.95 -0.85 -9.04
N PRO A 748 9.82 -1.24 -9.64
CA PRO A 748 8.56 -0.54 -9.46
C PRO A 748 8.04 -0.49 -8.03
N LEU A 749 8.44 -1.45 -7.16
CA LEU A 749 8.05 -1.45 -5.75
C LEU A 749 8.63 -0.28 -4.95
N LEU A 750 9.61 0.43 -5.50
CA LEU A 750 10.16 1.64 -4.86
C LEU A 750 9.10 2.71 -4.63
N VAL A 751 8.07 2.75 -5.48
CA VAL A 751 6.95 3.68 -5.38
C VAL A 751 5.59 2.98 -5.42
N MET A 752 5.41 1.96 -6.26
CA MET A 752 4.14 1.25 -6.40
C MET A 752 3.81 0.41 -5.17
N PRO A 753 2.56 0.41 -4.70
CA PRO A 753 2.13 -0.48 -3.63
C PRO A 753 2.06 -1.94 -4.10
N THR A 754 2.14 -2.86 -3.15
CA THR A 754 1.86 -4.29 -3.38
C THR A 754 0.81 -4.78 -2.40
N TYR A 755 -0.05 -5.67 -2.89
CA TYR A 755 -1.14 -6.27 -2.11
C TYR A 755 -0.89 -7.76 -1.92
N GLN A 756 -1.01 -8.22 -0.66
CA GLN A 756 -0.80 -9.63 -0.33
C GLN A 756 -1.72 -10.55 -1.14
N GLN A 757 -1.20 -11.71 -1.55
CA GLN A 757 -1.93 -12.74 -2.30
C GLN A 757 -2.31 -12.34 -3.73
N THR A 758 -1.68 -11.33 -4.29
CA THR A 758 -1.75 -11.03 -5.73
C THR A 758 -0.74 -11.83 -6.52
N LEU A 759 -0.94 -11.88 -7.83
CA LEU A 759 0.01 -12.50 -8.77
C LEU A 759 1.40 -11.84 -8.69
N LEU A 760 1.44 -10.51 -8.59
CA LEU A 760 2.70 -9.77 -8.45
C LEU A 760 3.37 -10.02 -7.10
N ASP A 761 2.64 -9.98 -5.98
CA ASP A 761 3.19 -10.28 -4.64
C ASP A 761 3.79 -11.71 -4.59
N GLN A 762 3.09 -12.68 -5.16
CA GLN A 762 3.59 -14.06 -5.27
C GLN A 762 4.86 -14.12 -6.15
N THR A 763 4.87 -13.39 -7.26
CA THR A 763 6.02 -13.32 -8.17
C THR A 763 7.24 -12.73 -7.48
N TYR A 764 7.09 -11.64 -6.72
CA TYR A 764 8.21 -11.02 -6.00
C TYR A 764 8.84 -11.97 -4.99
N ARG A 765 8.00 -12.65 -4.19
CA ARG A 765 8.49 -13.63 -3.20
C ARG A 765 9.20 -14.81 -3.86
N ALA A 766 8.62 -15.34 -4.92
CA ALA A 766 9.21 -16.47 -5.63
C ALA A 766 10.53 -16.08 -6.33
N ALA A 767 10.61 -14.85 -6.89
CA ALA A 767 11.85 -14.34 -7.49
C ALA A 767 12.96 -14.19 -6.47
N VAL A 768 12.69 -13.54 -5.32
CA VAL A 768 13.67 -13.38 -4.24
C VAL A 768 14.08 -14.74 -3.68
N LYS A 769 13.15 -15.65 -3.45
CA LYS A 769 13.44 -17.01 -3.01
C LYS A 769 14.37 -17.75 -3.98
N ARG A 770 14.12 -17.66 -5.28
CA ARG A 770 14.99 -18.28 -6.30
C ARG A 770 16.39 -17.66 -6.33
N GLN A 771 16.50 -16.35 -6.15
CA GLN A 771 17.78 -15.65 -6.01
C GLN A 771 18.59 -16.19 -4.82
N ILE A 772 17.94 -16.34 -3.66
CA ILE A 772 18.55 -16.92 -2.45
C ILE A 772 19.01 -18.36 -2.70
N GLU A 773 18.16 -19.17 -3.31
CA GLU A 773 18.49 -20.57 -3.68
C GLU A 773 19.68 -20.64 -4.63
N TYR A 774 19.70 -19.78 -5.65
CA TYR A 774 20.78 -19.73 -6.64
C TYR A 774 22.12 -19.32 -6.01
N GLY A 775 22.14 -18.30 -5.14
CA GLY A 775 23.36 -17.94 -4.41
C GLY A 775 23.85 -19.07 -3.51
N ARG A 776 22.94 -19.80 -2.86
CA ARG A 776 23.29 -20.99 -2.04
C ARG A 776 23.83 -22.14 -2.89
N GLU A 777 23.23 -22.41 -4.05
CA GLU A 777 23.70 -23.43 -4.99
C GLU A 777 25.13 -23.15 -5.48
N ARG A 778 25.53 -21.88 -5.56
CA ARG A 778 26.84 -21.40 -6.02
C ARG A 778 27.82 -21.08 -4.90
N ASP A 779 27.39 -21.17 -3.64
CA ASP A 779 28.14 -20.80 -2.42
C ASP A 779 28.69 -19.38 -2.42
N ILE A 780 27.91 -18.44 -2.94
CA ILE A 780 28.21 -17.00 -3.02
C ILE A 780 27.05 -16.17 -2.43
N PRO A 781 27.25 -14.86 -2.13
CA PRO A 781 26.14 -13.96 -1.90
C PRO A 781 25.17 -13.98 -3.07
N TRP A 782 23.92 -13.65 -2.80
CA TRP A 782 22.92 -13.59 -3.85
C TRP A 782 22.58 -12.12 -4.21
N GLY A 783 21.94 -11.90 -5.35
CA GLY A 783 21.58 -10.58 -5.85
C GLY A 783 22.04 -10.37 -7.29
N VAL A 784 21.68 -11.34 -8.17
CA VAL A 784 21.99 -11.22 -9.60
C VAL A 784 21.04 -10.24 -10.24
N SER A 785 21.59 -9.20 -10.89
CA SER A 785 20.83 -8.17 -11.60
C SER A 785 21.73 -7.48 -12.62
N GLU A 786 21.18 -6.54 -13.38
CA GLU A 786 21.99 -5.73 -14.26
C GLU A 786 22.97 -4.86 -13.47
N SER A 787 24.21 -4.76 -13.94
CA SER A 787 25.28 -4.05 -13.25
C SER A 787 26.52 -3.85 -14.11
N GLY A 788 27.44 -3.04 -13.61
CA GLY A 788 28.83 -3.03 -14.04
C GLY A 788 29.50 -4.37 -13.77
N TYR A 789 30.48 -4.75 -14.59
CA TYR A 789 31.21 -6.00 -14.44
C TYR A 789 32.71 -5.84 -14.80
N ASN A 790 33.55 -6.84 -14.51
CA ASN A 790 34.99 -6.76 -14.64
C ASN A 790 35.46 -6.76 -16.11
N MET A 791 34.99 -5.76 -16.87
CA MET A 791 35.53 -5.38 -18.19
C MET A 791 35.45 -3.84 -18.31
N VAL A 792 36.48 -3.26 -18.92
CA VAL A 792 36.56 -1.83 -19.18
C VAL A 792 36.65 -1.55 -20.67
N ASP A 793 36.19 -0.38 -21.08
CA ASP A 793 36.38 0.16 -22.42
C ASP A 793 37.79 0.78 -22.61
N ALA A 794 38.06 1.35 -23.79
CA ALA A 794 39.30 2.02 -24.08
C ALA A 794 39.56 3.28 -23.22
N GLN A 795 38.53 3.87 -22.62
CA GLN A 795 38.57 5.00 -21.70
C GLN A 795 38.59 4.55 -20.23
N LEU A 796 38.77 3.28 -19.95
CA LEU A 796 38.80 2.68 -18.61
C LEU A 796 37.49 2.77 -17.84
N ASN A 797 36.35 2.91 -18.53
CA ASN A 797 35.04 2.85 -17.89
C ASN A 797 34.57 1.39 -17.82
N TYR A 798 34.01 0.95 -16.68
CA TYR A 798 33.39 -0.36 -16.56
C TYR A 798 32.26 -0.52 -17.57
N GLN A 799 32.19 -1.73 -18.15
CA GLN A 799 31.06 -2.11 -18.99
C GLN A 799 29.87 -2.47 -18.13
N TYR A 800 28.67 -2.32 -18.69
CA TYR A 800 27.39 -2.56 -18.02
C TYR A 800 26.49 -3.46 -18.86
N ARG A 801 25.80 -4.44 -18.22
CA ARG A 801 24.83 -5.29 -18.89
C ARG A 801 23.86 -5.96 -17.91
N ALA A 802 22.76 -6.53 -18.45
CA ALA A 802 21.79 -7.28 -17.69
C ALA A 802 22.27 -8.72 -17.47
N PHE A 803 22.34 -9.12 -16.19
CA PHE A 803 22.52 -10.47 -15.69
C PHE A 803 21.22 -10.94 -15.02
N GLY A 804 20.98 -12.27 -15.01
CA GLY A 804 19.78 -12.83 -14.42
C GLY A 804 19.97 -14.26 -13.92
N VAL A 805 18.97 -14.74 -13.17
CA VAL A 805 18.99 -16.10 -12.61
C VAL A 805 18.27 -17.06 -13.57
N PRO A 806 18.86 -18.23 -13.85
CA PRO A 806 18.20 -19.30 -14.61
C PRO A 806 16.86 -19.69 -13.99
N GLY A 807 15.83 -19.81 -14.84
CA GLY A 807 14.46 -20.11 -14.40
C GLY A 807 13.60 -18.88 -14.09
N LEU A 808 14.16 -17.67 -14.09
CA LEU A 808 13.44 -16.40 -13.91
C LEU A 808 13.29 -15.60 -15.21
N GLY A 809 14.21 -15.78 -16.18
CA GLY A 809 14.24 -15.03 -17.43
C GLY A 809 14.08 -15.89 -18.66
N LEU A 810 13.62 -15.27 -19.76
CA LEU A 810 13.51 -15.89 -21.09
C LEU A 810 14.85 -15.91 -21.83
N LYS A 811 15.79 -15.02 -21.47
CA LYS A 811 17.10 -14.90 -22.07
C LYS A 811 17.90 -16.19 -21.85
N ARG A 812 18.61 -16.65 -22.91
CA ARG A 812 19.47 -17.83 -22.83
C ARG A 812 20.86 -17.48 -22.24
N GLY A 813 21.55 -18.48 -21.69
CA GLY A 813 22.90 -18.32 -21.15
C GLY A 813 23.00 -17.58 -19.83
N LEU A 814 21.91 -17.48 -19.06
CA LEU A 814 21.90 -16.78 -17.78
C LEU A 814 22.83 -17.43 -16.72
N GLY A 815 23.09 -18.71 -16.81
CA GLY A 815 23.98 -19.44 -15.89
C GLY A 815 25.48 -19.33 -16.19
N GLU A 816 25.90 -18.72 -17.30
CA GLU A 816 27.29 -18.65 -17.75
C GLU A 816 28.11 -17.59 -17.01
N GLU A 817 27.46 -16.57 -16.47
CA GLU A 817 28.07 -15.43 -15.81
C GLU A 817 27.53 -15.23 -14.42
N LEU A 818 28.42 -14.84 -13.53
CA LEU A 818 28.10 -14.75 -12.10
C LEU A 818 28.57 -13.41 -11.53
N VAL A 819 27.68 -12.42 -11.64
CA VAL A 819 27.89 -11.06 -11.13
C VAL A 819 26.81 -10.74 -10.11
N ILE A 820 27.22 -10.38 -8.91
CA ILE A 820 26.34 -10.04 -7.79
C ILE A 820 26.32 -8.53 -7.63
N ALA A 821 25.13 -7.93 -7.73
CA ALA A 821 24.90 -6.52 -7.56
C ALA A 821 24.26 -6.24 -6.18
N PRO A 822 24.94 -5.59 -5.25
CA PRO A 822 24.44 -5.36 -3.90
C PRO A 822 23.10 -4.60 -3.84
N TYR A 823 22.84 -3.70 -4.78
CA TYR A 823 21.56 -2.99 -4.85
C TYR A 823 20.35 -3.94 -5.05
N ALA A 824 20.56 -5.06 -5.74
CA ALA A 824 19.53 -6.08 -5.92
C ALA A 824 19.11 -6.71 -4.59
N THR A 825 20.10 -6.94 -3.69
CA THR A 825 19.80 -7.35 -2.31
C THR A 825 19.11 -6.25 -1.53
N SER A 826 19.49 -4.99 -1.74
CA SER A 826 18.79 -3.85 -1.12
C SER A 826 17.33 -3.77 -1.57
N LEU A 827 17.02 -3.97 -2.85
CA LEU A 827 15.64 -4.08 -3.35
C LEU A 827 14.86 -5.19 -2.64
N ALA A 828 15.50 -6.32 -2.37
CA ALA A 828 14.87 -7.45 -1.70
C ALA A 828 14.52 -7.18 -0.22
N LEU A 829 15.02 -6.11 0.42
CA LEU A 829 14.58 -5.65 1.74
C LEU A 829 13.05 -5.38 1.76
N MET A 830 12.48 -5.01 0.62
CA MET A 830 11.04 -4.78 0.47
C MET A 830 10.20 -6.07 0.51
N VAL A 831 10.82 -7.24 0.32
CA VAL A 831 10.15 -8.54 0.15
C VAL A 831 10.55 -9.53 1.24
N ALA A 832 11.85 -9.68 1.51
CA ALA A 832 12.46 -10.63 2.46
C ALA A 832 13.54 -9.91 3.30
N PRO A 833 13.12 -9.03 4.23
CA PRO A 833 14.03 -8.12 4.93
C PRO A 833 15.08 -8.82 5.78
N GLU A 834 14.74 -9.93 6.45
CA GLU A 834 15.67 -10.66 7.31
C GLU A 834 16.80 -11.29 6.48
N GLU A 835 16.46 -12.00 5.43
CA GLU A 835 17.39 -12.66 4.52
C GLU A 835 18.24 -11.65 3.75
N ALA A 836 17.63 -10.54 3.32
CA ALA A 836 18.33 -9.47 2.62
C ALA A 836 19.34 -8.76 3.54
N CYS A 837 18.98 -8.47 4.79
CA CYS A 837 19.89 -7.87 5.76
C CYS A 837 21.13 -8.77 6.01
N LEU A 838 20.93 -10.08 6.21
CA LEU A 838 22.04 -11.02 6.37
C LEU A 838 22.94 -11.07 5.13
N ASN A 839 22.37 -11.03 3.95
CA ASN A 839 23.17 -11.04 2.70
C ASN A 839 23.92 -9.70 2.50
N LEU A 840 23.35 -8.56 2.87
CA LEU A 840 24.05 -7.28 2.86
C LEU A 840 25.25 -7.29 3.83
N GLN A 841 25.09 -7.87 5.03
CA GLN A 841 26.19 -8.07 5.97
C GLN A 841 27.29 -8.99 5.39
N ARG A 842 26.90 -10.06 4.67
CA ARG A 842 27.84 -10.93 3.98
C ARG A 842 28.59 -10.17 2.87
N LEU A 843 27.90 -9.40 2.04
CA LEU A 843 28.50 -8.56 1.00
C LEU A 843 29.50 -7.55 1.56
N THR A 844 29.16 -6.89 2.69
CA THR A 844 30.08 -6.01 3.41
C THR A 844 31.35 -6.76 3.88
N ALA A 845 31.18 -7.95 4.46
CA ALA A 845 32.31 -8.78 4.90
C ALA A 845 33.17 -9.27 3.73
N GLU A 846 32.61 -9.38 2.54
CA GLU A 846 33.35 -9.68 1.31
C GLU A 846 34.06 -8.48 0.68
N GLY A 847 33.96 -7.28 1.28
CA GLY A 847 34.65 -6.07 0.90
C GLY A 847 33.86 -5.17 -0.08
N ALA A 848 32.55 -5.38 -0.23
CA ALA A 848 31.71 -4.51 -1.06
C ALA A 848 31.38 -3.16 -0.42
N ASP A 849 31.77 -2.90 0.84
CA ASP A 849 31.51 -1.64 1.53
C ASP A 849 32.50 -0.53 1.08
N GLY A 850 31.96 0.65 0.84
CA GLY A 850 32.73 1.82 0.43
C GLY A 850 32.19 3.13 1.01
N PRO A 851 32.74 4.26 0.59
CA PRO A 851 32.44 5.58 1.16
C PRO A 851 30.98 6.04 0.94
N TYR A 852 30.29 5.51 -0.07
CA TYR A 852 28.92 5.86 -0.43
C TYR A 852 27.96 4.67 -0.29
N GLY A 853 28.21 3.75 0.64
CA GLY A 853 27.50 2.50 0.80
C GLY A 853 28.16 1.37 0.03
N LEU A 854 27.38 0.43 -0.51
CA LEU A 854 27.95 -0.72 -1.20
C LEU A 854 28.35 -0.37 -2.64
N TYR A 855 29.49 -0.92 -3.06
CA TYR A 855 29.97 -0.82 -4.43
C TYR A 855 29.03 -1.49 -5.42
N GLU A 856 29.22 -1.23 -6.71
CA GLU A 856 28.33 -1.57 -7.82
C GLU A 856 28.10 -3.09 -7.94
N ALA A 857 29.15 -3.89 -7.94
CA ALA A 857 29.05 -5.33 -8.08
C ALA A 857 30.30 -6.09 -7.56
N ILE A 858 30.11 -7.40 -7.36
CA ILE A 858 31.19 -8.36 -7.22
C ILE A 858 31.09 -9.37 -8.36
N ASP A 859 32.13 -9.43 -9.20
CA ASP A 859 32.22 -10.37 -10.33
C ASP A 859 32.95 -11.64 -9.92
N TYR A 860 32.23 -12.76 -9.96
CA TYR A 860 32.74 -14.11 -9.67
C TYR A 860 32.97 -14.94 -10.95
N THR A 861 32.79 -14.38 -12.14
CA THR A 861 32.86 -15.11 -13.42
C THR A 861 34.29 -15.55 -13.74
N PRO A 862 34.60 -16.84 -13.77
CA PRO A 862 35.99 -17.32 -13.85
C PRO A 862 36.77 -16.79 -15.07
N SER A 863 36.12 -16.59 -16.21
CA SER A 863 36.74 -16.08 -17.43
C SER A 863 37.24 -14.64 -17.35
N ARG A 864 36.77 -13.87 -16.36
CA ARG A 864 37.09 -12.44 -16.14
C ARG A 864 37.95 -12.19 -14.91
N LEU A 865 38.26 -13.23 -14.13
CA LEU A 865 39.06 -13.09 -12.93
C LEU A 865 40.59 -13.08 -13.24
N PRO A 866 41.34 -12.20 -12.60
CA PRO A 866 42.79 -12.26 -12.62
C PRO A 866 43.28 -13.57 -12.01
N ARG A 867 44.46 -14.04 -12.43
CA ARG A 867 45.04 -15.26 -11.89
C ARG A 867 45.20 -15.24 -10.37
N GLY A 868 44.66 -16.26 -9.72
CA GLY A 868 44.74 -16.41 -8.25
C GLY A 868 43.68 -15.64 -7.45
N GLN A 869 42.77 -14.93 -8.12
CA GLN A 869 41.63 -14.28 -7.46
C GLN A 869 40.38 -15.11 -7.65
N SER A 870 39.53 -15.16 -6.61
CA SER A 870 38.20 -15.79 -6.62
C SER A 870 37.05 -14.82 -6.96
N ARG A 871 37.31 -13.52 -6.88
CA ARG A 871 36.33 -12.44 -7.16
C ARG A 871 37.03 -11.12 -7.44
N VAL A 872 36.30 -10.19 -8.08
CA VAL A 872 36.74 -8.80 -8.29
C VAL A 872 35.58 -7.86 -7.91
N ILE A 873 35.87 -6.85 -7.10
CA ILE A 873 34.91 -5.81 -6.71
C ILE A 873 34.94 -4.72 -7.75
N ILE A 874 33.78 -4.36 -8.26
CA ILE A 874 33.59 -3.26 -9.21
C ILE A 874 33.39 -1.96 -8.41
N ARG A 875 34.49 -1.24 -8.20
CA ARG A 875 34.51 -0.04 -7.37
C ARG A 875 33.95 1.17 -8.14
N SER A 876 32.63 1.18 -8.26
CA SER A 876 31.84 2.24 -8.89
C SER A 876 30.52 2.37 -8.13
N TYR A 877 29.80 3.46 -8.38
CA TYR A 877 28.48 3.75 -7.85
C TYR A 877 27.62 4.31 -8.96
N MET A 878 26.59 3.60 -9.36
CA MET A 878 25.60 4.06 -10.36
C MET A 878 24.49 4.81 -9.64
N ALA A 879 24.18 6.03 -10.08
CA ALA A 879 23.22 6.90 -9.40
C ALA A 879 21.86 6.24 -9.19
N HIS A 880 21.34 5.50 -10.20
CA HIS A 880 20.08 4.80 -10.08
C HIS A 880 20.16 3.62 -9.08
N HIS A 881 21.24 2.86 -9.03
CA HIS A 881 21.39 1.76 -8.07
C HIS A 881 21.53 2.27 -6.62
N VAL A 882 22.27 3.38 -6.44
CA VAL A 882 22.37 4.07 -5.15
C VAL A 882 21.00 4.59 -4.71
N GLY A 883 20.25 5.21 -5.64
CA GLY A 883 18.88 5.68 -5.39
C GLY A 883 17.94 4.55 -5.02
N MET A 884 17.95 3.45 -5.76
CA MET A 884 17.15 2.26 -5.46
C MET A 884 17.48 1.66 -4.09
N SER A 885 18.76 1.56 -3.74
CA SER A 885 19.21 1.09 -2.43
C SER A 885 18.69 1.98 -1.32
N PHE A 886 18.79 3.29 -1.48
CA PHE A 886 18.35 4.26 -0.48
C PHE A 886 16.82 4.24 -0.27
N LEU A 887 16.04 4.19 -1.36
CA LEU A 887 14.59 4.08 -1.27
C LEU A 887 14.13 2.75 -0.67
N SER A 888 14.85 1.65 -0.93
CA SER A 888 14.55 0.34 -0.33
C SER A 888 14.82 0.33 1.18
N LEU A 889 15.87 1.00 1.63
CA LEU A 889 16.16 1.21 3.05
C LEU A 889 15.08 2.10 3.69
N ALA A 890 14.63 3.15 3.02
CA ALA A 890 13.50 3.98 3.47
C ALA A 890 12.20 3.17 3.56
N TYR A 891 11.93 2.31 2.59
CA TYR A 891 10.76 1.42 2.61
C TYR A 891 10.69 0.60 3.91
N LEU A 892 11.80 -0.02 4.29
CA LEU A 892 11.85 -0.90 5.45
C LEU A 892 11.90 -0.13 6.77
N LEU A 893 12.79 0.86 6.87
CA LEU A 893 13.10 1.55 8.12
C LEU A 893 12.09 2.64 8.49
N LEU A 894 11.35 3.18 7.51
CA LEU A 894 10.41 4.31 7.68
C LEU A 894 8.96 3.94 7.32
N ASP A 895 8.62 2.65 7.30
CA ASP A 895 7.29 2.13 6.99
C ASP A 895 6.71 2.66 5.66
N ARG A 896 7.46 2.45 4.56
CA ARG A 896 6.99 2.63 3.18
C ARG A 896 6.51 4.06 2.85
N PRO A 897 7.31 5.09 3.07
CA PRO A 897 6.88 6.47 2.88
C PRO A 897 6.51 6.77 1.41
N MET A 898 7.24 6.22 0.43
CA MET A 898 6.99 6.48 -0.99
C MET A 898 5.71 5.82 -1.48
N GLN A 899 5.41 4.59 -1.06
CA GLN A 899 4.17 3.89 -1.41
C GLN A 899 2.95 4.60 -0.84
N LYS A 900 3.03 5.12 0.39
CA LYS A 900 1.96 5.92 1.01
C LYS A 900 1.69 7.21 0.22
N ARG A 901 2.74 7.88 -0.26
CA ARG A 901 2.63 9.08 -1.10
C ARG A 901 2.07 8.77 -2.48
N PHE A 902 2.50 7.67 -3.08
CA PHE A 902 1.96 7.17 -4.35
C PHE A 902 0.45 6.87 -4.24
N GLU A 903 0.05 6.15 -3.20
CA GLU A 903 -1.37 5.85 -2.93
C GLU A 903 -2.20 7.08 -2.53
N ALA A 904 -1.57 8.17 -2.08
CA ALA A 904 -2.27 9.41 -1.74
C ALA A 904 -2.70 10.21 -2.98
N ASP A 905 -2.08 9.97 -4.14
CA ASP A 905 -2.49 10.61 -5.40
C ASP A 905 -3.83 10.02 -5.89
N PRO A 906 -4.86 10.86 -6.14
CA PRO A 906 -6.19 10.38 -6.54
C PRO A 906 -6.19 9.60 -7.87
N LEU A 907 -5.35 9.97 -8.84
CA LEU A 907 -5.25 9.28 -10.14
C LEU A 907 -4.67 7.88 -9.95
N PHE A 908 -3.62 7.77 -9.15
CA PHE A 908 -3.01 6.49 -8.84
C PHE A 908 -3.93 5.62 -8.00
N GLN A 909 -4.60 6.20 -6.99
CA GLN A 909 -5.58 5.49 -6.17
C GLN A 909 -6.69 4.86 -7.01
N ALA A 910 -7.24 5.60 -7.98
CA ALA A 910 -8.27 5.10 -8.88
C ALA A 910 -7.80 3.91 -9.73
N SER A 911 -6.52 3.85 -10.07
CA SER A 911 -5.93 2.81 -10.92
C SER A 911 -5.36 1.61 -10.14
N THR A 912 -5.27 1.66 -8.80
CA THR A 912 -4.69 0.57 -7.99
C THR A 912 -5.39 -0.78 -8.12
N LEU A 913 -6.61 -0.81 -8.64
CA LEU A 913 -7.34 -2.05 -8.91
C LEU A 913 -6.57 -2.99 -9.84
N VAL A 914 -5.87 -2.48 -10.85
CA VAL A 914 -5.09 -3.33 -11.78
C VAL A 914 -3.96 -4.08 -11.09
N LEU A 915 -3.49 -3.61 -9.93
CA LEU A 915 -2.48 -4.27 -9.11
C LEU A 915 -3.05 -5.41 -8.23
N GLN A 916 -4.38 -5.56 -8.20
CA GLN A 916 -5.07 -6.56 -7.38
C GLN A 916 -5.39 -7.84 -8.18
N GLU A 917 -4.61 -8.12 -9.21
CA GLU A 917 -4.74 -9.34 -10.00
C GLU A 917 -4.43 -10.56 -9.14
N ARG A 918 -5.38 -11.49 -9.10
CA ARG A 918 -5.23 -12.74 -8.33
C ARG A 918 -4.40 -13.78 -9.07
N ILE A 919 -3.84 -14.72 -8.32
CA ILE A 919 -3.11 -15.85 -8.88
C ILE A 919 -4.11 -16.73 -9.65
N PRO A 920 -3.87 -17.07 -10.92
CA PRO A 920 -4.76 -17.92 -11.69
C PRO A 920 -4.93 -19.30 -11.06
N LYS A 921 -6.16 -19.80 -10.97
CA LYS A 921 -6.45 -21.14 -10.44
C LYS A 921 -6.18 -22.26 -11.45
N ALA A 922 -6.35 -21.98 -12.73
CA ALA A 922 -6.25 -22.93 -13.83
C ALA A 922 -5.51 -22.28 -15.01
N THR A 923 -4.19 -22.28 -14.94
CA THR A 923 -3.34 -21.88 -16.07
C THR A 923 -2.34 -22.98 -16.35
N ALA A 924 -2.09 -23.24 -17.63
CA ALA A 924 -0.98 -24.09 -18.07
C ALA A 924 0.32 -23.42 -17.60
N PHE A 925 1.10 -24.10 -16.76
CA PHE A 925 2.45 -23.67 -16.42
C PHE A 925 3.39 -24.17 -17.53
N TYR A 926 4.02 -23.25 -18.19
CA TYR A 926 5.08 -23.59 -19.14
C TYR A 926 6.25 -24.21 -18.37
N ALA A 927 6.66 -25.42 -18.76
CA ALA A 927 7.88 -26.01 -18.25
C ALA A 927 9.05 -25.20 -18.79
N HIS A 928 9.70 -24.41 -17.93
CA HIS A 928 10.90 -23.68 -18.31
C HIS A 928 12.13 -24.54 -18.00
N SER A 929 12.97 -24.78 -19.00
CA SER A 929 14.25 -25.46 -18.82
C SER A 929 15.15 -24.62 -17.94
N THR A 930 15.69 -25.21 -16.89
CA THR A 930 16.66 -24.56 -15.98
C THR A 930 18.10 -24.69 -16.47
N GLU A 931 18.33 -25.27 -17.68
CA GLU A 931 19.64 -25.38 -18.29
C GLU A 931 20.09 -24.12 -19.01
#